data_85132aa8d70a5d79cd34eeba237d60af
#
_entry.id   85132aa8d70a5d79cd34eeba237d60af
#
_cell.length_a   1.000
_cell.length_b   1.000
_cell.length_c   1.000
_cell.angle_alpha   90.00
_cell.angle_beta   90.00
_cell.angle_gamma   90.00
#
_symmetry.space_group_name_H-M   'P 1'
#
loop_
_entity.id
_entity.type
_entity.pdbx_description
1 polymer ?
#
loop_
_entity_poly.entity_id
_entity_poly.type
_entity_poly.pdbx_seq_one_letter_code
_entity_poly.pdbx_strand_id
1 'polypeptide(L)'
;MTSGSYLNSPKGTFALLGVAVVVAAVLLANAVLVFAWSHESRSLQLRAEAVAAQAATALSSHIRTVRAQGEHLVRQGAVQQAVATGTPEALAAVQSDLSDDFAAVDGVKVLVLGSLGIAAPDFSPSSLSNNLEIHMVGETLNGRSAAPEAYRDGDRWLLAMAFRIPAEGGGGAVVLLRLRLDELLSRFLLPEEPEGQYSFWSNAGSPTGEQIAVAGPDAVDADQEAYTAPTVLPALRAGFRPSEGFVETSSVSGVAVMLPIVLGAGIMLVLIYFAAIQLRSQLQQDAKRLRDLGFHTRSGPLVHPELHFPSLEPVIGGFERQRKELMEYMRRARAEAGAAARKQEEGALEIEVTDVLSADEVEYRQDGPTEIPGEIFRDYDIRGRNEQFSPALVELIGRAIASEALERGCTTIAVGADGRESSPALREHLVRGFLGTGIDVIDVGTVATPMLYFACHHLKTGTGVMITGSHHPANHNGFKIMVGGETLCGERISALRERVESRRFTEGQGSYRVAEIGADYMRAICDDILVEKRFKVVIDCGNGAASVVAVELFQQLGCDVVPLFCTLDGRFPNHAPDPSVPGNLRQLIAEVAARGADIGIAFDGDADRLGIVTGAGRIITADRLMMIFARDLLAHQPGADVVFDVKCSRDLATLISSHGGRPIMWRSGHAWIKQKMQETGALLGGEFTGHVCFRDRWFGFDDGLYAAARLLEILSAEDSNMDAQLAGLPQTVSTPELMIPVPENEKFDVMERIEEKMMPPGSRLNRIDGVRAEFSDGWGLVRASNTSAALGCRFEAESEAALARIQGVFREELGRIAPGLTLPF
;
A
#
# COMPACT_ATOMS: atom_id res chain seq x y z
N MET A 1 -20.95 -15.18 55.60
CA MET A 1 -22.05 -14.22 55.50
C MET A 1 -21.36 -12.88 55.75
N THR A 2 -21.22 -11.94 54.88
CA THR A 2 -21.95 -11.35 53.79
C THR A 2 -21.03 -10.37 53.09
N SER A 3 -20.20 -10.78 52.15
CA SER A 3 -19.40 -9.86 51.33
C SER A 3 -20.02 -9.53 49.97
N GLY A 4 -21.14 -10.17 49.62
CA GLY A 4 -21.80 -9.99 48.30
C GLY A 4 -22.81 -8.83 48.26
N SER A 5 -23.23 -8.22 49.39
CA SER A 5 -24.27 -7.20 49.38
C SER A 5 -23.77 -5.77 49.19
N TYR A 6 -22.46 -5.51 49.42
CA TYR A 6 -21.89 -4.17 49.30
C TYR A 6 -21.62 -3.76 47.86
N LEU A 7 -21.27 -4.70 47.04
CA LEU A 7 -20.94 -4.46 45.60
C LEU A 7 -22.19 -4.07 44.77
N ASN A 8 -23.37 -4.52 45.16
CA ASN A 8 -24.65 -4.19 44.48
C ASN A 8 -25.33 -2.94 45.05
N SER A 9 -24.71 -2.22 45.98
CA SER A 9 -25.23 -0.95 46.45
C SER A 9 -24.71 0.21 45.58
N PRO A 10 -25.50 1.30 45.41
CA PRO A 10 -25.02 2.48 44.67
C PRO A 10 -23.66 3.02 45.18
N LYS A 11 -23.38 2.87 46.47
CA LYS A 11 -22.10 3.26 47.09
C LYS A 11 -20.96 2.33 46.68
N GLY A 12 -21.20 1.02 46.53
CA GLY A 12 -20.22 0.02 46.10
C GLY A 12 -19.89 0.21 44.61
N THR A 13 -20.89 0.50 43.77
CA THR A 13 -20.68 0.77 42.35
C THR A 13 -19.84 2.05 42.13
N PHE A 14 -20.07 3.10 42.95
CA PHE A 14 -19.27 4.33 42.89
C PHE A 14 -17.83 4.12 43.40
N ALA A 15 -17.64 3.28 44.40
CA ALA A 15 -16.29 2.92 44.86
C ALA A 15 -15.52 2.12 43.80
N LEU A 16 -16.16 1.16 43.14
CA LEU A 16 -15.59 0.41 42.01
C LEU A 16 -15.26 1.30 40.84
N LEU A 17 -16.15 2.25 40.48
CA LEU A 17 -15.90 3.22 39.42
C LEU A 17 -14.69 4.11 39.77
N GLY A 18 -14.56 4.57 41.03
CA GLY A 18 -13.43 5.33 41.52
C GLY A 18 -12.12 4.56 41.40
N VAL A 19 -12.11 3.28 41.79
CA VAL A 19 -10.93 2.40 41.68
C VAL A 19 -10.58 2.15 40.23
N ALA A 20 -11.56 1.90 39.39
CA ALA A 20 -11.33 1.68 37.94
C ALA A 20 -10.73 2.93 37.26
N VAL A 21 -11.18 4.13 37.65
CA VAL A 21 -10.62 5.39 37.14
C VAL A 21 -9.19 5.61 37.61
N VAL A 22 -8.86 5.30 38.86
CA VAL A 22 -7.48 5.40 39.39
C VAL A 22 -6.57 4.38 38.68
N VAL A 23 -7.02 3.15 38.49
CA VAL A 23 -6.27 2.12 37.77
C VAL A 23 -6.05 2.56 36.31
N ALA A 24 -7.07 3.08 35.65
CA ALA A 24 -6.94 3.58 34.28
C ALA A 24 -5.96 4.78 34.21
N ALA A 25 -5.98 5.69 35.17
CA ALA A 25 -5.02 6.80 35.23
C ALA A 25 -3.56 6.33 35.43
N VAL A 26 -3.35 5.32 36.30
CA VAL A 26 -2.02 4.72 36.53
C VAL A 26 -1.54 3.99 35.26
N LEU A 27 -2.42 3.24 34.57
CA LEU A 27 -2.08 2.56 33.32
C LEU A 27 -1.76 3.57 32.20
N LEU A 28 -2.52 4.66 32.11
CA LEU A 28 -2.27 5.72 31.15
C LEU A 28 -0.93 6.42 31.42
N ALA A 29 -0.63 6.73 32.69
CA ALA A 29 0.64 7.32 33.09
C ALA A 29 1.84 6.40 32.74
N ASN A 30 1.73 5.10 32.99
CA ASN A 30 2.74 4.13 32.60
C ASN A 30 2.87 4.02 31.07
N ALA A 31 1.76 4.02 30.33
CA ALA A 31 1.78 3.99 28.87
C ALA A 31 2.47 5.24 28.28
N VAL A 32 2.21 6.42 28.87
CA VAL A 32 2.86 7.68 28.48
C VAL A 32 4.36 7.66 28.79
N LEU A 33 4.77 7.11 29.96
CA LEU A 33 6.18 6.97 30.31
C LEU A 33 6.92 6.04 29.34
N VAL A 34 6.32 4.88 29.02
CA VAL A 34 6.89 3.93 28.05
C VAL A 34 6.95 4.57 26.66
N PHE A 35 5.92 5.31 26.27
CA PHE A 35 5.88 6.04 25.01
C PHE A 35 6.93 7.16 24.95
N ALA A 36 7.07 7.95 26.00
CA ALA A 36 8.09 9.01 26.08
C ALA A 36 9.49 8.42 25.98
N TRP A 37 9.78 7.35 26.73
CA TRP A 37 11.07 6.68 26.68
C TRP A 37 11.37 6.04 25.32
N SER A 38 10.37 5.39 24.71
CA SER A 38 10.51 4.81 23.35
C SER A 38 10.68 5.90 22.28
N HIS A 39 10.00 7.03 22.43
CA HIS A 39 10.10 8.17 21.51
C HIS A 39 11.47 8.86 21.64
N GLU A 40 12.00 8.98 22.85
CA GLU A 40 13.33 9.55 23.13
C GLU A 40 14.44 8.67 22.53
N SER A 41 14.40 7.36 22.78
CA SER A 41 15.35 6.40 22.19
C SER A 41 15.29 6.41 20.67
N ARG A 42 14.08 6.47 20.10
CA ARG A 42 13.87 6.52 18.63
C ARG A 42 14.33 7.85 18.04
N SER A 43 14.12 8.96 18.73
CA SER A 43 14.58 10.29 18.30
C SER A 43 16.11 10.35 18.28
N LEU A 44 16.78 9.85 19.31
CA LEU A 44 18.24 9.75 19.36
C LEU A 44 18.78 8.88 18.21
N GLN A 45 18.17 7.72 18.01
CA GLN A 45 18.53 6.82 16.91
C GLN A 45 18.42 7.51 15.55
N LEU A 46 17.27 8.13 15.24
CA LEU A 46 17.03 8.80 13.96
C LEU A 46 18.01 9.96 13.73
N ARG A 47 18.34 10.74 14.75
CA ARG A 47 19.32 11.81 14.63
C ARG A 47 20.74 11.28 14.41
N ALA A 48 21.13 10.24 15.12
CA ALA A 48 22.44 9.62 14.97
C ALA A 48 22.58 8.94 13.57
N GLU A 49 21.52 8.26 13.08
CA GLU A 49 21.48 7.71 11.72
C GLU A 49 21.56 8.83 10.65
N ALA A 50 20.89 9.97 10.88
CA ALA A 50 20.97 11.11 9.97
C ALA A 50 22.38 11.69 9.91
N VAL A 51 23.10 11.76 11.03
CA VAL A 51 24.51 12.22 11.08
C VAL A 51 25.42 11.22 10.34
N ALA A 52 25.23 9.92 10.52
CA ALA A 52 25.96 8.90 9.77
C ALA A 52 25.69 9.00 8.25
N ALA A 53 24.44 9.24 7.85
CA ALA A 53 24.06 9.44 6.45
C ALA A 53 24.64 10.73 5.86
N GLN A 54 24.75 11.78 6.65
CA GLN A 54 25.40 13.03 6.24
C GLN A 54 26.89 12.81 6.00
N ALA A 55 27.59 12.07 6.86
CA ALA A 55 28.99 11.69 6.67
C ALA A 55 29.18 10.84 5.40
N ALA A 56 28.29 9.87 5.15
CA ALA A 56 28.28 9.06 3.94
C ALA A 56 28.08 9.92 2.67
N THR A 57 27.20 10.91 2.73
CA THR A 57 26.94 11.84 1.63
C THR A 57 28.11 12.75 1.36
N ALA A 58 28.77 13.28 2.39
CA ALA A 58 29.97 14.10 2.29
C ALA A 58 31.11 13.36 1.61
N LEU A 59 31.38 12.12 2.04
CA LEU A 59 32.36 11.24 1.37
C LEU A 59 32.01 11.01 -0.09
N SER A 60 30.75 10.68 -0.37
CA SER A 60 30.27 10.44 -1.74
C SER A 60 30.42 11.66 -2.64
N SER A 61 30.20 12.86 -2.09
CA SER A 61 30.40 14.12 -2.80
C SER A 61 31.88 14.38 -3.08
N HIS A 62 32.74 14.12 -2.10
CA HIS A 62 34.18 14.30 -2.26
C HIS A 62 34.76 13.35 -3.31
N ILE A 63 34.39 12.08 -3.29
CA ILE A 63 34.80 11.07 -4.30
C ILE A 63 34.36 11.52 -5.71
N ARG A 64 33.15 12.07 -5.85
CA ARG A 64 32.68 12.61 -7.14
C ARG A 64 33.52 13.81 -7.60
N THR A 65 33.91 14.69 -6.67
CA THR A 65 34.77 15.83 -6.97
C THR A 65 36.15 15.39 -7.45
N VAL A 66 36.80 14.46 -6.76
CA VAL A 66 38.08 13.88 -7.14
C VAL A 66 37.98 13.20 -8.51
N ARG A 67 36.90 12.48 -8.76
CA ARG A 67 36.66 11.85 -10.06
C ARG A 67 36.53 12.89 -11.18
N ALA A 68 35.72 13.93 -10.99
CA ALA A 68 35.55 15.02 -11.97
C ALA A 68 36.90 15.73 -12.25
N GLN A 69 37.72 15.93 -11.22
CA GLN A 69 39.06 16.49 -11.35
C GLN A 69 39.95 15.57 -12.19
N GLY A 70 39.96 14.27 -11.92
CA GLY A 70 40.70 13.26 -12.71
C GLY A 70 40.25 13.24 -14.18
N GLU A 71 38.95 13.25 -14.44
CA GLU A 71 38.39 13.32 -15.80
C GLU A 71 38.77 14.61 -16.54
N HIS A 72 38.91 15.71 -15.83
CA HIS A 72 39.38 16.97 -16.41
C HIS A 72 40.86 16.91 -16.76
N LEU A 73 41.67 16.42 -15.83
CA LEU A 73 43.15 16.35 -16.01
C LEU A 73 43.56 15.46 -17.19
N VAL A 74 42.90 14.29 -17.38
CA VAL A 74 43.22 13.41 -18.52
C VAL A 74 42.86 13.98 -19.88
N ARG A 75 42.08 15.06 -19.92
CA ARG A 75 41.72 15.79 -21.15
C ARG A 75 42.67 16.94 -21.46
N GLN A 76 43.64 17.24 -20.59
CA GLN A 76 44.60 18.30 -20.84
C GLN A 76 45.57 17.91 -21.98
N GLY A 77 45.88 18.88 -22.81
CA GLY A 77 46.72 18.68 -24.00
C GLY A 77 48.11 18.11 -23.69
N ALA A 78 48.72 18.50 -22.56
CA ALA A 78 50.02 17.98 -22.10
C ALA A 78 49.96 16.46 -21.80
N VAL A 79 48.89 15.99 -21.14
CA VAL A 79 48.68 14.59 -20.81
C VAL A 79 48.46 13.77 -22.08
N GLN A 80 47.68 14.29 -23.02
CA GLN A 80 47.40 13.64 -24.30
C GLN A 80 48.67 13.55 -25.17
N GLN A 81 49.48 14.63 -25.18
CA GLN A 81 50.75 14.67 -25.94
C GLN A 81 51.77 13.69 -25.37
N ALA A 82 51.88 13.58 -24.06
CA ALA A 82 52.78 12.61 -23.41
C ALA A 82 52.42 11.18 -23.73
N VAL A 83 51.13 10.86 -23.75
CA VAL A 83 50.61 9.55 -24.13
C VAL A 83 50.86 9.27 -25.63
N ALA A 84 50.67 10.29 -26.50
CA ALA A 84 50.94 10.15 -27.95
C ALA A 84 52.43 9.91 -28.26
N THR A 85 53.33 10.53 -27.49
CA THR A 85 54.79 10.29 -27.63
C THR A 85 55.22 8.95 -27.07
N GLY A 86 54.58 8.46 -26.05
CA GLY A 86 54.81 7.11 -25.45
C GLY A 86 56.19 6.87 -24.86
N THR A 87 56.97 7.94 -24.65
CA THR A 87 58.34 7.78 -24.10
C THR A 87 58.26 7.67 -22.56
N PRO A 88 59.12 6.82 -21.93
CA PRO A 88 59.12 6.64 -20.49
C PRO A 88 59.32 7.93 -19.70
N GLU A 89 60.14 8.87 -20.21
CA GLU A 89 60.41 10.17 -19.57
C GLU A 89 59.16 11.06 -19.61
N ALA A 90 58.42 11.12 -20.71
CA ALA A 90 57.21 11.94 -20.85
C ALA A 90 56.08 11.39 -19.96
N LEU A 91 55.96 10.05 -19.89
CA LEU A 91 54.99 9.41 -19.02
C LEU A 91 55.30 9.61 -17.54
N ALA A 92 56.57 9.54 -17.14
CA ALA A 92 57.02 9.78 -15.77
C ALA A 92 56.78 11.25 -15.33
N ALA A 93 57.01 12.21 -16.22
CA ALA A 93 56.73 13.64 -15.95
C ALA A 93 55.25 13.84 -15.68
N VAL A 94 54.37 13.32 -16.57
CA VAL A 94 52.88 13.40 -16.36
C VAL A 94 52.43 12.72 -15.08
N GLN A 95 53.01 11.57 -14.75
CA GLN A 95 52.70 10.87 -13.49
C GLN A 95 53.11 11.71 -12.27
N SER A 96 54.22 12.43 -12.31
CA SER A 96 54.65 13.34 -11.25
C SER A 96 53.69 14.54 -11.14
N ASP A 97 53.39 15.17 -12.26
CA ASP A 97 52.46 16.35 -12.29
C ASP A 97 51.08 15.98 -11.78
N LEU A 98 50.54 14.84 -12.22
CA LEU A 98 49.24 14.31 -11.72
C LEU A 98 49.28 13.96 -10.24
N SER A 99 50.43 13.53 -9.71
CA SER A 99 50.58 13.21 -8.29
C SER A 99 50.51 14.46 -7.42
N ASP A 100 50.98 15.63 -7.93
CA ASP A 100 50.96 16.89 -7.21
C ASP A 100 49.55 17.57 -7.18
N ASP A 101 48.67 17.17 -8.10
CA ASP A 101 47.32 17.74 -8.23
C ASP A 101 46.29 17.12 -7.26
N PHE A 102 46.60 15.99 -6.62
CA PHE A 102 45.66 15.32 -5.70
C PHE A 102 46.19 15.25 -4.28
N ALA A 103 45.33 15.45 -3.31
CA ALA A 103 45.64 15.19 -1.91
C ALA A 103 45.59 13.67 -1.60
N ALA A 104 46.46 13.21 -0.70
CA ALA A 104 46.53 11.83 -0.23
C ALA A 104 46.86 10.79 -1.31
N VAL A 105 47.65 11.15 -2.31
CA VAL A 105 48.07 10.23 -3.39
C VAL A 105 49.05 9.20 -2.86
N ASP A 106 48.76 7.91 -3.09
CA ASP A 106 49.68 6.80 -2.90
C ASP A 106 50.44 6.52 -4.20
N GLY A 107 49.87 6.76 -5.37
CA GLY A 107 50.53 6.68 -6.65
C GLY A 107 49.59 6.90 -7.85
N VAL A 108 50.18 7.40 -8.92
CA VAL A 108 49.53 7.53 -10.24
C VAL A 108 50.26 6.66 -11.22
N LYS A 109 49.53 5.86 -12.01
CA LYS A 109 50.09 5.06 -13.11
C LYS A 109 49.43 5.39 -14.43
N VAL A 110 50.18 5.70 -15.46
CA VAL A 110 49.70 5.88 -16.82
C VAL A 110 50.02 4.61 -17.61
N LEU A 111 48.99 3.91 -18.08
CA LEU A 111 49.05 2.67 -18.80
C LEU A 111 48.69 2.92 -20.26
N VAL A 112 49.61 2.74 -21.19
CA VAL A 112 49.44 2.97 -22.64
C VAL A 112 49.33 1.65 -23.37
N LEU A 113 48.25 1.46 -24.16
CA LEU A 113 48.11 0.32 -25.08
C LEU A 113 48.79 0.66 -26.42
N GLY A 114 49.79 -0.12 -26.82
CA GLY A 114 50.41 -0.06 -28.13
C GLY A 114 49.46 -0.50 -29.24
N SER A 115 49.66 -0.01 -30.47
CA SER A 115 48.83 -0.23 -31.68
C SER A 115 48.74 -1.68 -32.19
N LEU A 116 49.33 -2.65 -31.48
CA LEU A 116 49.37 -4.08 -31.78
C LEU A 116 49.06 -4.92 -30.55
N GLY A 117 47.93 -4.71 -29.92
CA GLY A 117 47.42 -5.61 -28.88
C GLY A 117 48.47 -6.04 -27.85
N ILE A 118 48.57 -5.40 -26.71
CA ILE A 118 49.41 -5.78 -25.56
C ILE A 118 50.92 -5.78 -25.86
N ALA A 119 51.57 -4.65 -25.76
CA ALA A 119 52.98 -4.52 -25.37
C ALA A 119 53.42 -3.07 -25.16
N ALA A 120 53.07 -2.44 -24.05
CA ALA A 120 54.02 -1.56 -23.41
C ALA A 120 54.91 -2.42 -22.48
N PRO A 121 56.17 -2.10 -22.29
CA PRO A 121 57.09 -2.95 -21.52
C PRO A 121 56.70 -3.14 -20.07
N ASP A 122 55.71 -2.40 -19.54
CA ASP A 122 55.24 -2.40 -18.18
C ASP A 122 53.80 -2.93 -17.97
N PHE A 123 53.13 -3.45 -19.02
CA PHE A 123 51.88 -4.14 -18.86
C PHE A 123 52.06 -5.61 -18.45
N SER A 124 52.90 -5.84 -17.43
CA SER A 124 52.91 -7.15 -16.77
C SER A 124 51.82 -7.14 -15.69
N PRO A 125 51.09 -8.25 -15.48
CA PRO A 125 50.18 -8.37 -14.30
C PRO A 125 50.89 -8.05 -12.97
N SER A 126 52.24 -8.06 -12.94
CA SER A 126 53.07 -7.68 -11.78
C SER A 126 53.16 -6.18 -11.51
N SER A 127 52.71 -5.31 -12.42
CA SER A 127 52.66 -3.84 -12.21
C SER A 127 51.39 -3.34 -11.56
N LEU A 128 50.29 -4.14 -11.59
CA LEU A 128 49.02 -3.86 -10.92
C LEU A 128 48.95 -4.65 -9.63
N SER A 129 48.49 -4.03 -8.56
CA SER A 129 48.62 -4.61 -7.21
C SER A 129 47.64 -5.78 -6.96
N ASN A 130 46.53 -5.84 -7.72
CA ASN A 130 45.52 -6.87 -7.51
C ASN A 130 44.60 -7.04 -8.74
N ASN A 131 43.77 -8.10 -8.71
CA ASN A 131 42.78 -8.41 -9.76
C ASN A 131 41.70 -7.31 -9.98
N LEU A 132 41.41 -6.51 -8.98
CA LEU A 132 40.44 -5.43 -9.03
C LEU A 132 40.93 -4.28 -9.90
N GLU A 133 42.23 -3.89 -9.76
CA GLU A 133 42.84 -2.89 -10.62
C GLU A 133 42.91 -3.38 -12.08
N ILE A 134 43.22 -4.65 -12.28
CA ILE A 134 43.22 -5.27 -13.63
C ILE A 134 41.84 -5.16 -14.26
N HIS A 135 40.78 -5.44 -13.50
CA HIS A 135 39.43 -5.36 -13.97
C HIS A 135 39.04 -3.91 -14.30
N MET A 136 39.31 -2.95 -13.40
CA MET A 136 39.04 -1.54 -13.60
C MET A 136 39.74 -0.97 -14.84
N VAL A 137 41.00 -1.29 -15.03
CA VAL A 137 41.77 -0.87 -16.22
C VAL A 137 41.17 -1.50 -17.48
N GLY A 138 40.77 -2.77 -17.45
CA GLY A 138 40.17 -3.50 -18.56
C GLY A 138 38.82 -2.89 -18.97
N GLU A 139 37.93 -2.59 -18.00
CA GLU A 139 36.64 -1.94 -18.27
C GLU A 139 36.84 -0.56 -18.88
N THR A 140 37.76 0.23 -18.31
CA THR A 140 38.05 1.60 -18.78
C THR A 140 38.61 1.61 -20.20
N LEU A 141 39.51 0.66 -20.55
CA LEU A 141 40.03 0.48 -21.91
C LEU A 141 38.92 0.14 -22.91
N ASN A 142 37.95 -0.70 -22.51
CA ASN A 142 36.79 -1.06 -23.33
C ASN A 142 35.74 0.07 -23.46
N GLY A 143 36.04 1.29 -22.93
CA GLY A 143 35.17 2.46 -23.04
C GLY A 143 34.06 2.49 -22.00
N ARG A 144 34.08 1.60 -21.02
CA ARG A 144 33.17 1.62 -19.88
C ARG A 144 33.78 2.43 -18.77
N SER A 145 32.95 3.16 -18.02
CA SER A 145 33.38 3.93 -16.87
C SER A 145 33.43 3.00 -15.66
N ALA A 146 34.64 2.61 -15.23
CA ALA A 146 34.81 1.83 -14.02
C ALA A 146 34.41 2.63 -12.78
N ALA A 147 33.64 2.02 -11.86
CA ALA A 147 33.33 2.62 -10.57
C ALA A 147 34.59 2.75 -9.72
N PRO A 148 34.72 3.78 -8.85
CA PRO A 148 35.78 3.83 -7.86
C PRO A 148 35.69 2.63 -6.91
N GLU A 149 36.82 2.04 -6.55
CA GLU A 149 36.86 0.84 -5.71
C GLU A 149 37.85 1.03 -4.55
N ALA A 150 37.43 0.59 -3.37
CA ALA A 150 38.24 0.60 -2.16
C ALA A 150 38.73 -0.80 -1.83
N TYR A 151 40.01 -0.94 -1.58
CA TYR A 151 40.64 -2.20 -1.26
C TYR A 151 41.83 -2.03 -0.28
N ARG A 152 42.26 -3.12 0.32
CA ARG A 152 43.41 -3.17 1.22
C ARG A 152 44.68 -3.64 0.49
N ASP A 153 45.77 -2.88 0.65
CA ASP A 153 47.11 -3.26 0.18
C ASP A 153 48.10 -3.23 1.37
N GLY A 154 48.42 -4.41 1.90
CA GLY A 154 49.17 -4.53 3.16
C GLY A 154 48.39 -3.97 4.32
N ASP A 155 48.96 -2.96 4.98
CA ASP A 155 48.34 -2.28 6.13
C ASP A 155 47.56 -1.03 5.75
N ARG A 156 47.45 -0.71 4.48
CA ARG A 156 46.81 0.53 3.99
C ARG A 156 45.53 0.27 3.24
N TRP A 157 44.59 1.16 3.40
CA TRP A 157 43.37 1.20 2.61
C TRP A 157 43.54 2.19 1.47
N LEU A 158 43.33 1.71 0.26
CA LEU A 158 43.48 2.48 -0.98
C LEU A 158 42.12 2.61 -1.68
N LEU A 159 41.91 3.78 -2.30
CA LEU A 159 40.82 4.04 -3.24
C LEU A 159 41.40 4.15 -4.64
N ALA A 160 41.01 3.23 -5.53
CA ALA A 160 41.41 3.27 -6.92
C ALA A 160 40.39 3.91 -7.82
N MET A 161 40.82 4.69 -8.79
CA MET A 161 40.01 5.29 -9.86
C MET A 161 40.74 5.16 -11.19
N ALA A 162 40.03 4.75 -12.25
CA ALA A 162 40.58 4.64 -13.59
C ALA A 162 39.93 5.63 -14.57
N PHE A 163 40.78 6.34 -15.34
CA PHE A 163 40.35 7.35 -16.29
C PHE A 163 40.88 7.06 -17.69
N ARG A 164 40.04 7.09 -18.70
CA ARG A 164 40.43 6.88 -20.08
C ARG A 164 41.03 8.14 -20.69
N ILE A 165 42.17 8.03 -21.34
CA ILE A 165 42.74 9.08 -22.19
C ILE A 165 42.37 8.75 -23.63
N PRO A 166 41.62 9.63 -24.33
CA PRO A 166 41.33 9.46 -25.75
C PRO A 166 42.65 9.55 -26.56
N ALA A 167 42.92 8.59 -27.45
CA ALA A 167 44.05 8.65 -28.35
C ALA A 167 43.58 8.70 -29.80
N GLU A 168 44.14 9.58 -30.62
CA GLU A 168 43.94 9.61 -32.06
C GLU A 168 44.68 8.42 -32.68
N GLY A 169 43.94 7.50 -33.38
CA GLY A 169 44.54 6.37 -34.09
C GLY A 169 44.29 4.96 -33.53
N GLY A 170 43.29 4.80 -32.63
CA GLY A 170 42.78 3.47 -32.23
C GLY A 170 43.51 2.81 -31.07
N GLY A 171 44.53 3.42 -30.48
CA GLY A 171 45.11 3.04 -29.19
C GLY A 171 44.46 3.76 -28.03
N GLY A 172 44.36 3.18 -26.84
CA GLY A 172 43.85 3.79 -25.63
C GLY A 172 44.89 3.81 -24.52
N ALA A 173 44.82 4.83 -23.66
CA ALA A 173 45.58 4.84 -22.42
C ALA A 173 44.66 5.01 -21.24
N VAL A 174 45.08 4.53 -20.07
CA VAL A 174 44.33 4.65 -18.80
C VAL A 174 45.24 5.23 -17.74
N VAL A 175 44.75 6.23 -17.03
CA VAL A 175 45.36 6.70 -15.79
C VAL A 175 44.70 5.93 -14.64
N LEU A 176 45.49 5.23 -13.86
CA LEU A 176 45.06 4.60 -12.61
C LEU A 176 45.58 5.48 -11.44
N LEU A 177 44.65 6.11 -10.72
CA LEU A 177 44.92 6.94 -9.56
C LEU A 177 44.66 6.12 -8.30
N ARG A 178 45.60 6.08 -7.39
CA ARG A 178 45.50 5.47 -6.07
C ARG A 178 45.58 6.55 -5.00
N LEU A 179 44.58 6.60 -4.14
CA LEU A 179 44.52 7.52 -3.01
C LEU A 179 44.57 6.73 -1.70
N ARG A 180 45.24 7.27 -0.70
CA ARG A 180 45.17 6.73 0.66
C ARG A 180 43.84 7.06 1.29
N LEU A 181 43.02 6.06 1.47
CA LEU A 181 41.65 6.24 1.96
C LEU A 181 41.64 6.67 3.43
N ASP A 182 42.55 6.15 4.26
CA ASP A 182 42.70 6.54 5.68
C ASP A 182 43.01 8.04 5.83
N GLU A 183 43.89 8.56 5.03
CA GLU A 183 44.27 9.99 5.02
C GLU A 183 43.19 10.87 4.44
N LEU A 184 42.51 10.41 3.40
CA LEU A 184 41.38 11.10 2.78
C LEU A 184 40.22 11.21 3.75
N LEU A 185 39.89 10.13 4.49
CA LEU A 185 38.83 10.11 5.47
C LEU A 185 39.15 10.99 6.70
N SER A 186 40.42 11.05 7.13
CA SER A 186 40.80 11.89 8.30
C SER A 186 40.79 13.39 8.03
N ARG A 187 41.00 13.83 6.78
CA ARG A 187 41.11 15.25 6.41
C ARG A 187 39.78 15.94 6.11
N PHE A 188 38.77 15.20 5.66
CA PHE A 188 37.62 15.81 4.99
C PHE A 188 36.27 15.64 5.67
N LEU A 189 36.14 15.01 6.85
CA LEU A 189 34.87 14.54 7.36
C LEU A 189 34.44 15.05 8.73
N LEU A 190 35.22 15.91 9.35
CA LEU A 190 34.82 16.49 10.63
C LEU A 190 34.16 17.84 10.42
N PRO A 191 32.96 18.10 10.97
CA PRO A 191 32.45 19.44 11.18
C PRO A 191 33.38 20.21 12.16
N GLU A 192 33.31 21.53 12.14
CA GLU A 192 34.16 22.39 13.02
C GLU A 192 33.97 22.05 14.51
N GLU A 193 32.75 21.60 14.89
CA GLU A 193 32.45 21.08 16.22
C GLU A 193 31.81 19.69 16.08
N PRO A 194 32.57 18.60 16.19
CA PRO A 194 32.04 17.26 16.02
C PRO A 194 31.16 16.85 17.21
N GLU A 195 29.92 16.51 16.93
CA GLU A 195 28.89 16.09 17.91
C GLU A 195 29.07 14.66 18.42
N GLY A 196 30.10 13.95 17.93
CA GLY A 196 30.41 12.59 18.31
C GLY A 196 31.57 11.99 17.51
N GLN A 197 31.78 10.69 17.65
CA GLN A 197 32.83 9.94 17.00
C GLN A 197 32.36 9.42 15.65
N TYR A 198 33.02 9.82 14.58
CA TYR A 198 32.80 9.33 13.20
C TYR A 198 33.74 8.17 12.90
N SER A 199 33.26 7.15 12.26
CA SER A 199 34.01 5.96 11.89
C SER A 199 33.65 5.48 10.49
N PHE A 200 34.60 4.83 9.81
CA PHE A 200 34.39 4.21 8.51
C PHE A 200 34.77 2.73 8.59
N TRP A 201 33.90 1.91 8.05
CA TRP A 201 33.97 0.46 8.17
C TRP A 201 33.97 -0.20 6.81
N SER A 202 34.80 -1.23 6.63
CA SER A 202 34.78 -2.09 5.46
C SER A 202 33.79 -3.23 5.65
N ASN A 203 32.98 -3.50 4.62
CA ASN A 203 32.09 -4.66 4.58
C ASN A 203 32.77 -5.92 4.02
N ALA A 204 34.05 -5.84 3.61
CA ALA A 204 34.74 -6.93 2.98
C ALA A 204 35.09 -8.05 3.99
N GLY A 205 34.30 -9.12 3.96
CA GLY A 205 34.72 -10.42 4.52
C GLY A 205 34.39 -10.71 6.00
N SER A 206 33.74 -9.78 6.72
CA SER A 206 33.32 -10.03 8.12
C SER A 206 31.94 -9.46 8.38
N PRO A 207 31.05 -10.14 9.13
CA PRO A 207 29.78 -9.59 9.55
C PRO A 207 29.88 -8.34 10.43
N THR A 208 31.05 -8.14 11.10
CA THR A 208 31.30 -6.97 11.95
C THR A 208 32.08 -5.85 11.26
N GLY A 209 32.65 -6.09 10.05
CA GLY A 209 33.45 -5.12 9.31
C GLY A 209 34.83 -4.84 9.98
N GLU A 210 35.76 -4.26 9.22
CA GLU A 210 37.02 -3.73 9.74
C GLU A 210 36.95 -2.20 9.78
N GLN A 211 37.31 -1.61 10.92
CA GLN A 211 37.32 -0.14 11.07
C GLN A 211 38.53 0.44 10.34
N ILE A 212 38.29 1.32 9.37
CA ILE A 212 39.31 1.92 8.52
C ILE A 212 39.86 3.21 9.11
N ALA A 213 38.95 4.05 9.63
CA ALA A 213 39.32 5.35 10.20
C ALA A 213 38.34 5.73 11.31
N VAL A 214 38.83 6.51 12.28
CA VAL A 214 38.06 7.10 13.37
C VAL A 214 38.47 8.55 13.51
N ALA A 215 37.48 9.45 13.72
CA ALA A 215 37.72 10.85 13.92
C ALA A 215 36.66 11.47 14.85
N GLY A 216 37.03 12.46 15.65
CA GLY A 216 36.11 13.13 16.59
C GLY A 216 36.38 12.78 18.07
N PRO A 217 35.59 13.37 18.99
CA PRO A 217 35.72 13.12 20.43
C PRO A 217 35.35 11.67 20.80
N ASP A 218 35.75 11.22 21.96
CA ASP A 218 35.41 9.91 22.47
C ASP A 218 33.89 9.76 22.64
N ALA A 219 33.38 8.57 22.28
CA ALA A 219 31.96 8.24 22.43
C ALA A 219 31.61 8.01 23.91
N VAL A 220 30.35 8.25 24.30
CA VAL A 220 29.84 8.02 25.67
C VAL A 220 29.97 6.55 26.06
N ASP A 221 29.77 5.65 25.12
CA ASP A 221 29.84 4.21 25.33
C ASP A 221 30.64 3.59 24.17
N ALA A 222 31.87 3.21 24.45
CA ALA A 222 32.76 2.62 23.45
C ALA A 222 32.31 1.23 23.02
N ASP A 223 31.47 0.54 23.81
CA ASP A 223 30.95 -0.79 23.51
C ASP A 223 29.63 -0.73 22.69
N GLN A 224 29.04 0.44 22.55
CA GLN A 224 27.83 0.61 21.75
C GLN A 224 28.13 0.50 20.23
N GLU A 225 27.31 -0.27 19.51
CA GLU A 225 27.39 -0.33 18.04
C GLU A 225 27.19 1.06 17.43
N ALA A 226 28.02 1.38 16.43
CA ALA A 226 27.87 2.65 15.71
C ALA A 226 26.61 2.65 14.84
N TYR A 227 25.89 3.76 14.81
CA TYR A 227 24.84 3.99 13.81
C TYR A 227 25.47 4.11 12.43
N THR A 228 25.06 3.30 11.46
CA THR A 228 25.78 3.18 10.17
C THR A 228 24.91 3.55 8.99
N ALA A 229 25.52 4.17 7.97
CA ALA A 229 24.91 4.49 6.69
C ALA A 229 25.78 3.99 5.52
N PRO A 230 25.17 3.50 4.41
CA PRO A 230 25.93 3.09 3.23
C PRO A 230 26.53 4.30 2.51
N THR A 231 27.72 4.10 1.91
CA THR A 231 28.38 5.11 1.07
C THR A 231 28.23 4.79 -0.42
N VAL A 232 28.71 5.70 -1.27
CA VAL A 232 28.79 5.47 -2.74
C VAL A 232 29.72 4.31 -3.10
N LEU A 233 30.61 3.92 -2.21
CA LEU A 233 31.46 2.75 -2.35
C LEU A 233 30.78 1.57 -1.65
N PRO A 234 30.38 0.50 -2.40
CA PRO A 234 29.62 -0.62 -1.83
C PRO A 234 30.34 -1.35 -0.71
N ALA A 235 31.69 -1.27 -0.70
CA ALA A 235 32.53 -1.90 0.33
C ALA A 235 32.65 -1.08 1.62
N LEU A 236 32.11 0.16 1.70
CA LEU A 236 32.29 1.05 2.84
C LEU A 236 30.96 1.48 3.46
N ARG A 237 30.96 1.60 4.80
CA ARG A 237 29.89 2.24 5.59
C ARG A 237 30.47 3.37 6.40
N ALA A 238 29.74 4.47 6.50
CA ALA A 238 29.98 5.51 7.46
C ALA A 238 29.25 5.18 8.77
N GLY A 239 29.93 5.37 9.91
CA GLY A 239 29.39 5.13 11.23
C GLY A 239 29.49 6.37 12.11
N PHE A 240 28.54 6.54 13.03
CA PHE A 240 28.50 7.60 14.00
C PHE A 240 28.17 7.06 15.38
N ARG A 241 28.94 7.45 16.40
CA ARG A 241 28.66 7.24 17.82
C ARG A 241 28.48 8.59 18.50
N PRO A 242 27.34 8.85 19.13
CA PRO A 242 27.05 10.15 19.74
C PRO A 242 27.95 10.44 20.94
N SER A 243 28.32 11.71 21.15
CA SER A 243 28.95 12.19 22.39
C SER A 243 27.91 12.40 23.49
N GLU A 244 28.40 12.62 24.74
CA GLU A 244 27.54 12.92 25.89
C GLU A 244 26.66 14.16 25.63
N GLY A 245 27.24 15.22 25.07
CA GLY A 245 26.53 16.45 24.73
C GLY A 245 25.45 16.23 23.67
N PHE A 246 25.65 15.34 22.70
CA PHE A 246 24.64 14.98 21.68
C PHE A 246 23.46 14.26 22.34
N VAL A 247 23.71 13.36 23.28
CA VAL A 247 22.66 12.63 24.03
C VAL A 247 21.87 13.61 24.90
N GLU A 248 22.55 14.51 25.63
CA GLU A 248 21.89 15.52 26.48
C GLU A 248 20.99 16.48 25.67
N THR A 249 21.44 16.94 24.50
CA THR A 249 20.64 17.83 23.63
C THR A 249 19.48 17.10 22.96
N SER A 250 19.50 15.77 22.94
CA SER A 250 18.45 14.92 22.39
C SER A 250 17.41 14.51 23.41
N SER A 251 17.70 14.66 24.72
CA SER A 251 16.80 14.28 25.80
C SER A 251 15.79 15.40 26.08
N VAL A 252 14.51 15.11 25.93
CA VAL A 252 13.42 15.98 26.42
C VAL A 252 13.24 15.66 27.90
N SER A 253 13.39 16.67 28.78
CA SER A 253 13.15 16.48 30.21
C SER A 253 11.79 15.84 30.48
N GLY A 254 11.78 14.56 30.91
CA GLY A 254 10.55 13.79 31.11
C GLY A 254 9.60 14.47 32.14
N VAL A 255 10.14 15.30 33.02
CA VAL A 255 9.35 16.11 33.98
C VAL A 255 8.53 17.18 33.29
N ALA A 256 9.05 17.82 32.24
CA ALA A 256 8.35 18.86 31.48
C ALA A 256 7.17 18.31 30.68
N VAL A 257 7.22 17.05 30.26
CA VAL A 257 6.12 16.39 29.53
C VAL A 257 5.10 15.78 30.49
N MET A 258 5.54 15.26 31.64
CA MET A 258 4.66 14.55 32.58
C MET A 258 3.80 15.50 33.42
N LEU A 259 4.31 16.69 33.79
CA LEU A 259 3.59 17.61 34.68
C LEU A 259 2.24 18.09 34.11
N PRO A 260 2.14 18.56 32.86
CA PRO A 260 0.86 18.95 32.27
C PRO A 260 -0.12 17.78 32.09
N ILE A 261 0.36 16.57 31.82
CA ILE A 261 -0.48 15.38 31.65
C ILE A 261 -1.11 14.95 32.98
N VAL A 262 -0.33 14.91 34.03
CA VAL A 262 -0.82 14.58 35.40
C VAL A 262 -1.81 15.64 35.90
N LEU A 263 -1.54 16.93 35.65
CA LEU A 263 -2.45 18.03 36.01
C LEU A 263 -3.76 17.95 35.17
N GLY A 264 -3.65 17.69 33.87
CA GLY A 264 -4.80 17.55 32.97
C GLY A 264 -5.68 16.35 33.35
N ALA A 265 -5.08 15.21 33.68
CA ALA A 265 -5.78 14.02 34.15
C ALA A 265 -6.50 14.27 35.49
N GLY A 266 -5.85 14.98 36.42
CA GLY A 266 -6.45 15.39 37.71
C GLY A 266 -7.66 16.31 37.50
N ILE A 267 -7.57 17.31 36.64
CA ILE A 267 -8.68 18.23 36.34
C ILE A 267 -9.83 17.44 35.66
N MET A 268 -9.53 16.54 34.73
CA MET A 268 -10.55 15.73 34.03
C MET A 268 -11.29 14.82 35.01
N LEU A 269 -10.60 14.21 35.98
CA LEU A 269 -11.22 13.40 37.05
C LEU A 269 -12.18 14.21 37.91
N VAL A 270 -11.80 15.43 38.29
CA VAL A 270 -12.67 16.34 39.06
C VAL A 270 -13.92 16.72 38.24
N LEU A 271 -13.76 17.02 36.94
CA LEU A 271 -14.89 17.34 36.07
C LEU A 271 -15.84 16.15 35.86
N ILE A 272 -15.31 14.93 35.68
CA ILE A 272 -16.11 13.70 35.58
C ILE A 272 -16.88 13.45 36.88
N TYR A 273 -16.25 13.67 38.04
CA TYR A 273 -16.91 13.52 39.34
C TYR A 273 -18.08 14.49 39.50
N PHE A 274 -17.90 15.78 39.18
CA PHE A 274 -18.97 16.76 39.22
C PHE A 274 -20.09 16.48 38.20
N ALA A 275 -19.71 16.08 36.97
CA ALA A 275 -20.70 15.68 35.95
C ALA A 275 -21.54 14.47 36.38
N ALA A 276 -20.91 13.47 37.01
CA ALA A 276 -21.60 12.30 37.54
C ALA A 276 -22.58 12.61 38.66
N ILE A 277 -22.21 13.55 39.56
CA ILE A 277 -23.13 14.03 40.61
C ILE A 277 -24.33 14.76 40.00
N GLN A 278 -24.10 15.64 39.02
CA GLN A 278 -25.14 16.41 38.36
C GLN A 278 -26.08 15.50 37.55
N LEU A 279 -25.52 14.55 36.78
CA LEU A 279 -26.28 13.54 36.06
C LEU A 279 -27.15 12.69 36.98
N ARG A 280 -26.62 12.26 38.13
CA ARG A 280 -27.39 11.52 39.15
C ARG A 280 -28.54 12.31 39.68
N SER A 281 -28.32 13.60 40.00
CA SER A 281 -29.39 14.49 40.51
C SER A 281 -30.52 14.68 39.48
N GLN A 282 -30.17 14.89 38.22
CA GLN A 282 -31.13 15.05 37.12
C GLN A 282 -31.91 13.76 36.84
N LEU A 283 -31.26 12.60 36.81
CA LEU A 283 -31.90 11.30 36.66
C LEU A 283 -32.87 10.99 37.82
N GLN A 284 -32.50 11.35 39.05
CA GLN A 284 -33.40 11.17 40.21
C GLN A 284 -34.62 12.08 40.12
N GLN A 285 -34.47 13.32 39.62
CA GLN A 285 -35.60 14.24 39.43
C GLN A 285 -36.53 13.75 38.31
N ASP A 286 -35.98 13.29 37.18
CA ASP A 286 -36.75 12.77 36.08
C ASP A 286 -37.45 11.45 36.44
N ALA A 287 -36.81 10.56 37.18
CA ALA A 287 -37.41 9.35 37.70
C ALA A 287 -38.56 9.63 38.67
N LYS A 288 -38.43 10.70 39.50
CA LYS A 288 -39.52 11.15 40.35
C LYS A 288 -40.68 11.71 39.53
N ARG A 289 -40.41 12.54 38.54
CA ARG A 289 -41.45 13.10 37.63
C ARG A 289 -42.16 11.99 36.85
N LEU A 290 -41.48 10.97 36.37
CA LEU A 290 -42.08 9.82 35.68
C LEU A 290 -42.93 8.95 36.64
N ARG A 291 -42.49 8.79 37.90
CA ARG A 291 -43.24 8.06 38.92
C ARG A 291 -44.54 8.79 39.28
N ASP A 292 -44.47 10.11 39.45
CA ASP A 292 -45.62 10.93 39.76
C ASP A 292 -46.66 10.93 38.61
N LEU A 293 -46.23 10.80 37.36
CA LEU A 293 -47.08 10.58 36.19
C LEU A 293 -47.86 9.26 36.27
N GLY A 294 -47.22 8.18 36.72
CA GLY A 294 -47.83 6.84 36.86
C GLY A 294 -48.98 6.81 37.91
N PHE A 295 -48.94 7.69 38.91
CA PHE A 295 -49.97 7.75 39.96
C PHE A 295 -51.19 8.62 39.64
N HIS A 296 -51.08 9.60 38.71
CA HIS A 296 -52.15 10.56 38.42
C HIS A 296 -53.03 10.17 37.21
N THR A 297 -52.97 8.93 36.74
CA THR A 297 -53.68 8.48 35.50
C THR A 297 -55.19 8.20 35.69
N ARG A 298 -55.84 8.51 36.85
CA ARG A 298 -57.27 8.15 37.07
C ARG A 298 -58.31 9.20 36.69
N SER A 299 -57.94 10.47 36.56
CA SER A 299 -58.92 11.48 36.08
C SER A 299 -58.26 12.86 35.88
N GLY A 300 -58.03 13.26 34.63
CA GLY A 300 -57.57 14.60 34.27
C GLY A 300 -56.76 14.67 32.98
N PRO A 301 -56.54 15.84 32.36
CA PRO A 301 -55.64 15.98 31.25
C PRO A 301 -54.20 15.74 31.70
N LEU A 302 -53.41 15.02 30.90
CA LEU A 302 -51.98 14.80 31.15
C LEU A 302 -51.23 16.13 30.97
N VAL A 303 -50.57 16.57 32.03
CA VAL A 303 -49.60 17.66 31.95
C VAL A 303 -48.27 17.02 31.66
N HIS A 304 -47.67 17.32 30.47
CA HIS A 304 -46.33 16.86 30.10
C HIS A 304 -45.30 17.47 31.07
N PRO A 305 -44.54 16.64 31.80
CA PRO A 305 -43.43 17.14 32.58
C PRO A 305 -42.27 17.49 31.65
N GLU A 306 -41.64 18.62 31.83
CA GLU A 306 -40.34 18.91 31.21
C GLU A 306 -39.28 18.00 31.85
N LEU A 307 -38.68 17.13 31.03
CA LEU A 307 -37.59 16.23 31.42
C LEU A 307 -36.25 16.90 31.12
N HIS A 308 -35.26 16.66 31.98
CA HIS A 308 -33.88 17.08 31.73
C HIS A 308 -33.21 16.24 30.61
N PHE A 309 -33.72 15.02 30.42
CA PHE A 309 -33.22 14.13 29.36
C PHE A 309 -34.33 13.90 28.29
N PRO A 310 -34.20 14.52 27.11
CA PRO A 310 -35.17 14.34 26.01
C PRO A 310 -35.26 12.89 25.53
N SER A 311 -34.21 12.11 25.71
CA SER A 311 -34.17 10.68 25.38
C SER A 311 -35.18 9.84 26.21
N LEU A 312 -35.73 10.36 27.28
CA LEU A 312 -36.80 9.73 28.06
C LEU A 312 -38.22 10.10 27.58
N GLU A 313 -38.35 11.04 26.64
CA GLU A 313 -39.65 11.37 26.03
C GLU A 313 -40.39 10.18 25.39
N PRO A 314 -39.69 9.25 24.70
CA PRO A 314 -40.34 8.05 24.15
C PRO A 314 -41.07 7.20 25.22
N VAL A 315 -40.61 7.25 26.48
CA VAL A 315 -41.27 6.57 27.61
C VAL A 315 -42.63 7.21 27.88
N ILE A 316 -42.72 8.55 27.84
CA ILE A 316 -43.97 9.28 27.97
C ILE A 316 -44.92 8.93 26.82
N GLY A 317 -44.39 8.93 25.58
CA GLY A 317 -45.14 8.53 24.38
C GLY A 317 -45.58 7.05 24.40
N GLY A 318 -44.83 6.18 25.09
CA GLY A 318 -45.21 4.78 25.42
C GLY A 318 -46.40 4.71 26.36
N PHE A 319 -46.41 5.48 27.44
CA PHE A 319 -47.52 5.58 28.38
C PHE A 319 -48.77 6.18 27.75
N GLU A 320 -48.62 7.15 26.86
CA GLU A 320 -49.75 7.74 26.13
C GLU A 320 -50.39 6.75 25.14
N ARG A 321 -49.56 5.99 24.41
CA ARG A 321 -50.03 4.93 23.49
C ARG A 321 -50.75 3.85 24.24
N GLN A 322 -50.19 3.31 25.35
CA GLN A 322 -50.84 2.31 26.18
C GLN A 322 -52.16 2.82 26.75
N ARG A 323 -52.23 4.06 27.18
CA ARG A 323 -53.49 4.68 27.66
C ARG A 323 -54.51 4.83 26.53
N LYS A 324 -54.06 5.21 25.34
CA LYS A 324 -54.91 5.36 24.16
C LYS A 324 -55.49 4.00 23.70
N GLU A 325 -54.66 3.00 23.70
CA GLU A 325 -55.03 1.62 23.41
C GLU A 325 -55.97 1.04 24.48
N LEU A 326 -55.72 1.31 25.75
CA LEU A 326 -56.60 0.90 26.85
C LEU A 326 -57.95 1.63 26.79
N MET A 327 -58.00 2.90 26.43
CA MET A 327 -59.24 3.67 26.26
C MET A 327 -59.98 3.23 24.99
N GLU A 328 -59.28 2.92 23.89
CA GLU A 328 -59.88 2.33 22.69
C GLU A 328 -60.38 0.89 22.95
N TYR A 329 -59.63 0.07 23.67
CA TYR A 329 -60.06 -1.26 24.10
C TYR A 329 -61.32 -1.16 24.98
N MET A 330 -61.33 -0.26 25.94
CA MET A 330 -62.53 -0.03 26.77
C MET A 330 -63.72 0.53 25.98
N ARG A 331 -63.43 1.31 24.92
CA ARG A 331 -64.48 1.85 24.02
C ARG A 331 -64.97 0.72 23.10
N ARG A 332 -64.11 -0.15 22.60
CA ARG A 332 -64.48 -1.33 21.80
C ARG A 332 -65.27 -2.32 22.65
N ALA A 333 -64.78 -2.64 23.86
CA ALA A 333 -65.45 -3.50 24.79
C ALA A 333 -66.87 -2.97 25.20
N ARG A 334 -67.02 -1.64 25.29
CA ARG A 334 -68.39 -1.03 25.47
C ARG A 334 -69.20 -1.05 24.18
N ALA A 335 -68.58 -0.94 23.00
CA ALA A 335 -69.26 -1.02 21.71
C ALA A 335 -69.67 -2.48 21.38
N GLU A 336 -68.78 -3.43 21.67
CA GLU A 336 -69.03 -4.87 21.52
C GLU A 336 -70.12 -5.37 22.47
N ALA A 337 -70.14 -4.88 23.71
CA ALA A 337 -71.26 -5.15 24.65
C ALA A 337 -72.58 -4.52 24.15
N GLY A 338 -72.49 -3.46 23.27
CA GLY A 338 -73.67 -2.87 22.61
C GLY A 338 -73.97 -3.44 21.21
N ALA A 339 -72.99 -4.15 20.58
CA ALA A 339 -73.06 -4.70 19.22
C ALA A 339 -73.42 -6.20 19.21
N ALA A 340 -73.27 -6.92 20.31
CA ALA A 340 -73.79 -8.27 20.45
C ALA A 340 -75.26 -8.39 20.34
N ALA A 341 -75.97 -7.21 20.26
CA ALA A 341 -77.38 -7.15 20.01
C ALA A 341 -77.78 -6.87 18.55
N ARG A 342 -76.77 -6.69 17.63
CA ARG A 342 -77.06 -6.50 16.20
C ARG A 342 -75.85 -6.97 15.40
N LYS A 343 -75.89 -8.23 14.98
CA LYS A 343 -75.42 -8.57 13.60
C LYS A 343 -75.38 -9.98 13.23
N GLN A 344 -76.15 -10.28 12.32
CA GLN A 344 -75.80 -10.99 11.08
C GLN A 344 -75.78 -9.96 9.96
N GLU A 345 -74.82 -10.05 9.13
CA GLU A 345 -74.76 -9.69 7.70
C GLU A 345 -73.60 -8.82 7.26
N GLU A 346 -72.85 -9.47 6.33
CA GLU A 346 -72.13 -8.94 5.17
C GLU A 346 -70.73 -8.31 5.27
N GLY A 347 -69.82 -8.93 4.60
CA GLY A 347 -68.98 -8.36 3.54
C GLY A 347 -67.51 -8.05 3.84
N ALA A 348 -66.68 -8.88 3.28
CA ALA A 348 -65.22 -8.82 3.19
C ALA A 348 -64.65 -7.55 2.59
N LEU A 349 -63.48 -7.14 3.04
CA LEU A 349 -62.31 -6.78 2.25
C LEU A 349 -61.00 -6.85 3.08
N GLU A 350 -60.14 -7.76 2.68
CA GLU A 350 -58.78 -7.91 3.18
C GLU A 350 -57.92 -6.77 2.58
N ILE A 351 -57.05 -6.18 3.45
CA ILE A 351 -55.81 -5.51 3.01
C ILE A 351 -54.71 -6.13 3.84
N GLU A 352 -53.86 -6.92 3.14
CA GLU A 352 -52.64 -7.50 3.68
C GLU A 352 -51.64 -6.43 4.13
N VAL A 353 -51.18 -6.55 5.39
CA VAL A 353 -49.97 -5.90 5.86
C VAL A 353 -48.91 -7.00 5.84
N THR A 354 -47.93 -6.83 4.97
CA THR A 354 -46.80 -7.74 4.73
C THR A 354 -46.00 -7.97 6.00
N ASP A 355 -45.76 -9.24 6.23
CA ASP A 355 -45.10 -9.85 7.34
C ASP A 355 -43.62 -9.45 7.48
N VAL A 356 -43.27 -9.16 8.73
CA VAL A 356 -41.93 -9.32 9.24
C VAL A 356 -41.64 -10.83 9.29
N LEU A 357 -40.75 -11.34 8.48
CA LEU A 357 -40.34 -12.74 8.45
C LEU A 357 -39.88 -13.20 9.84
N SER A 358 -40.69 -13.99 10.51
CA SER A 358 -40.28 -14.79 11.66
C SER A 358 -39.53 -16.02 11.18
N ALA A 359 -38.46 -16.38 11.90
CA ALA A 359 -37.49 -17.39 11.54
C ALA A 359 -38.03 -18.84 11.55
N ASP A 360 -39.31 -19.08 11.69
CA ASP A 360 -39.88 -20.40 11.99
C ASP A 360 -40.45 -21.16 10.76
N GLU A 361 -40.38 -20.60 9.53
CA GLU A 361 -40.90 -21.31 8.31
C GLU A 361 -39.86 -21.34 7.18
N VAL A 362 -38.64 -21.88 7.43
CA VAL A 362 -37.77 -22.32 6.33
C VAL A 362 -37.74 -23.84 6.28
N GLU A 363 -38.78 -24.42 5.68
CA GLU A 363 -38.76 -25.80 5.27
C GLU A 363 -37.68 -25.98 4.18
N TYR A 364 -36.61 -26.73 4.47
CA TYR A 364 -35.52 -27.04 3.56
C TYR A 364 -36.04 -27.87 2.37
N ARG A 365 -36.39 -27.20 1.26
CA ARG A 365 -36.51 -27.89 -0.02
C ARG A 365 -35.11 -28.29 -0.48
N GLN A 366 -34.81 -29.59 -0.38
CA GLN A 366 -33.69 -30.18 -1.11
C GLN A 366 -34.07 -30.24 -2.59
N ASP A 367 -33.88 -29.11 -3.30
CA ASP A 367 -33.87 -29.15 -4.73
C ASP A 367 -32.59 -29.85 -5.19
N GLY A 368 -32.68 -30.66 -6.23
CA GLY A 368 -31.72 -31.59 -6.81
C GLY A 368 -30.23 -31.20 -6.82
N PRO A 369 -29.34 -31.95 -7.47
CA PRO A 369 -27.92 -31.69 -7.42
C PRO A 369 -27.62 -30.28 -7.97
N THR A 370 -27.19 -29.36 -7.10
CA THR A 370 -26.73 -28.01 -7.50
C THR A 370 -25.46 -28.20 -8.30
N GLU A 371 -25.47 -27.76 -9.57
CA GLU A 371 -24.28 -27.74 -10.41
C GLU A 371 -23.28 -26.69 -9.85
N ILE A 372 -22.04 -27.12 -9.66
CA ILE A 372 -20.95 -26.27 -9.15
C ILE A 372 -19.97 -26.05 -10.30
N PRO A 373 -20.04 -24.91 -11.01
CA PRO A 373 -19.10 -24.60 -12.09
C PRO A 373 -17.71 -24.32 -11.47
N GLY A 374 -16.78 -25.25 -11.67
CA GLY A 374 -15.44 -25.15 -11.06
C GLY A 374 -14.66 -23.92 -11.53
N GLU A 375 -14.93 -23.45 -12.74
CA GLU A 375 -14.28 -22.31 -13.36
C GLU A 375 -14.60 -20.94 -12.73
N ILE A 376 -15.66 -20.84 -11.91
CA ILE A 376 -15.95 -19.60 -11.18
C ILE A 376 -15.00 -19.37 -9.98
N PHE A 377 -14.43 -20.44 -9.43
CA PHE A 377 -13.43 -20.34 -8.35
C PHE A 377 -12.07 -20.03 -8.97
N ARG A 378 -11.72 -18.74 -9.01
CA ARG A 378 -10.49 -18.24 -9.62
C ARG A 378 -9.32 -18.30 -8.62
N ASP A 379 -8.17 -17.73 -9.03
CA ASP A 379 -6.96 -17.74 -8.20
C ASP A 379 -7.10 -16.92 -6.89
N TYR A 380 -7.90 -15.84 -6.91
CA TYR A 380 -8.06 -14.97 -5.73
C TYR A 380 -9.48 -14.40 -5.51
N ASP A 381 -10.45 -14.87 -6.24
CA ASP A 381 -11.86 -14.52 -6.05
C ASP A 381 -12.79 -15.62 -6.62
N ILE A 382 -14.08 -15.46 -6.39
CA ILE A 382 -15.10 -16.25 -7.07
C ILE A 382 -15.75 -15.34 -8.09
N ARG A 383 -15.69 -15.68 -9.39
CA ARG A 383 -16.17 -14.78 -10.45
C ARG A 383 -16.66 -15.55 -11.67
N GLY A 384 -17.81 -15.12 -12.20
CA GLY A 384 -18.40 -15.75 -13.38
C GLY A 384 -19.50 -14.90 -14.00
N ARG A 385 -20.18 -15.49 -14.99
CA ARG A 385 -21.39 -14.88 -15.55
C ARG A 385 -22.55 -15.04 -14.58
N ASN A 386 -23.51 -14.09 -14.61
CA ASN A 386 -24.66 -14.11 -13.69
C ASN A 386 -25.43 -15.44 -13.71
N GLU A 387 -25.54 -16.06 -14.90
CA GLU A 387 -26.25 -17.35 -15.06
C GLU A 387 -25.58 -18.52 -14.32
N GLN A 388 -24.31 -18.41 -13.98
CA GLN A 388 -23.56 -19.44 -13.26
C GLN A 388 -23.82 -19.41 -11.73
N PHE A 389 -24.46 -18.35 -11.23
CA PHE A 389 -24.76 -18.15 -9.82
C PHE A 389 -26.24 -18.45 -9.52
N SER A 390 -26.59 -19.74 -9.44
CA SER A 390 -27.93 -20.11 -8.97
C SER A 390 -28.11 -19.70 -7.49
N PRO A 391 -29.35 -19.39 -7.06
CA PRO A 391 -29.63 -19.08 -5.65
C PRO A 391 -29.06 -20.10 -4.66
N ALA A 392 -29.26 -21.38 -4.95
CA ALA A 392 -28.77 -22.47 -4.13
C ALA A 392 -27.22 -22.51 -4.06
N LEU A 393 -26.52 -22.25 -5.17
CA LEU A 393 -25.06 -22.20 -5.20
C LEU A 393 -24.53 -21.04 -4.35
N VAL A 394 -25.14 -19.85 -4.47
CA VAL A 394 -24.72 -18.66 -3.70
C VAL A 394 -24.91 -18.88 -2.20
N GLU A 395 -25.99 -19.52 -1.79
CA GLU A 395 -26.20 -19.90 -0.39
C GLU A 395 -25.14 -20.90 0.10
N LEU A 396 -24.79 -21.91 -0.70
CA LEU A 396 -23.71 -22.85 -0.38
C LEU A 396 -22.34 -22.14 -0.27
N ILE A 397 -22.05 -21.21 -1.18
CA ILE A 397 -20.84 -20.37 -1.11
C ILE A 397 -20.85 -19.54 0.19
N GLY A 398 -21.98 -18.94 0.56
CA GLY A 398 -22.13 -18.22 1.82
C GLY A 398 -21.84 -19.12 3.03
N ARG A 399 -22.45 -20.30 3.07
CA ARG A 399 -22.19 -21.28 4.14
C ARG A 399 -20.72 -21.70 4.21
N ALA A 400 -20.05 -21.87 3.08
CA ALA A 400 -18.63 -22.21 3.03
C ALA A 400 -17.74 -21.12 3.60
N ILE A 401 -17.95 -19.87 3.18
CA ILE A 401 -17.20 -18.72 3.67
C ILE A 401 -17.40 -18.50 5.16
N ALA A 402 -18.66 -18.54 5.62
CA ALA A 402 -18.99 -18.36 7.02
C ALA A 402 -18.42 -19.48 7.92
N SER A 403 -18.46 -20.73 7.46
CA SER A 403 -17.84 -21.85 8.18
C SER A 403 -16.33 -21.68 8.30
N GLU A 404 -15.66 -21.25 7.24
CA GLU A 404 -14.22 -20.93 7.26
C GLU A 404 -13.91 -19.80 8.25
N ALA A 405 -14.76 -18.77 8.29
CA ALA A 405 -14.62 -17.64 9.21
C ALA A 405 -14.79 -18.09 10.67
N LEU A 406 -15.82 -18.88 10.97
CA LEU A 406 -16.08 -19.42 12.31
C LEU A 406 -14.96 -20.32 12.80
N GLU A 407 -14.42 -21.20 11.95
CA GLU A 407 -13.27 -22.07 12.26
C GLU A 407 -12.00 -21.26 12.60
N ARG A 408 -11.88 -20.04 12.08
CA ARG A 408 -10.80 -19.09 12.43
C ARG A 408 -11.13 -18.18 13.61
N GLY A 409 -12.28 -18.42 14.27
CA GLY A 409 -12.71 -17.64 15.43
C GLY A 409 -13.36 -16.30 15.11
N CYS A 410 -13.70 -16.03 13.84
CA CYS A 410 -14.44 -14.84 13.44
C CYS A 410 -15.94 -15.10 13.63
N THR A 411 -16.60 -14.31 14.46
CA THR A 411 -18.02 -14.45 14.79
C THR A 411 -18.94 -13.51 14.04
N THR A 412 -18.37 -12.55 13.32
CA THR A 412 -19.12 -11.52 12.59
C THR A 412 -18.51 -11.31 11.21
N ILE A 413 -19.36 -11.16 10.18
CA ILE A 413 -18.96 -10.90 8.81
C ILE A 413 -19.64 -9.65 8.27
N ALA A 414 -18.86 -8.78 7.63
CA ALA A 414 -19.39 -7.65 6.88
C ALA A 414 -19.76 -8.08 5.45
N VAL A 415 -20.84 -7.59 4.90
CA VAL A 415 -21.22 -7.80 3.51
C VAL A 415 -21.57 -6.50 2.83
N GLY A 416 -21.01 -6.28 1.63
CA GLY A 416 -21.30 -5.14 0.78
C GLY A 416 -21.46 -5.58 -0.67
N ALA A 417 -22.06 -4.72 -1.49
CA ALA A 417 -22.29 -5.02 -2.89
C ALA A 417 -22.04 -3.79 -3.77
N ASP A 418 -21.59 -4.00 -5.02
CA ASP A 418 -21.55 -2.97 -6.03
C ASP A 418 -22.95 -2.66 -6.61
N GLY A 419 -23.00 -1.73 -7.58
CA GLY A 419 -24.27 -1.27 -8.17
C GLY A 419 -24.85 -2.17 -9.27
N ARG A 420 -24.33 -3.38 -9.52
CA ARG A 420 -24.85 -4.27 -10.57
C ARG A 420 -26.25 -4.74 -10.27
N GLU A 421 -27.06 -4.91 -11.33
CA GLU A 421 -28.47 -5.34 -11.20
C GLU A 421 -28.60 -6.73 -10.53
N SER A 422 -27.59 -7.61 -10.67
CA SER A 422 -27.58 -8.92 -10.04
C SER A 422 -27.16 -8.90 -8.56
N SER A 423 -26.48 -7.84 -8.09
CA SER A 423 -25.89 -7.80 -6.75
C SER A 423 -26.89 -7.91 -5.61
N PRO A 424 -28.09 -7.30 -5.66
CA PRO A 424 -29.09 -7.44 -4.58
C PRO A 424 -29.54 -8.90 -4.37
N ALA A 425 -29.83 -9.64 -5.44
CA ALA A 425 -30.24 -11.04 -5.35
C ALA A 425 -29.11 -11.94 -4.81
N LEU A 426 -27.87 -11.72 -5.30
CA LEU A 426 -26.71 -12.46 -4.80
C LEU A 426 -26.47 -12.20 -3.32
N ARG A 427 -26.64 -10.94 -2.87
CA ARG A 427 -26.50 -10.55 -1.46
C ARG A 427 -27.52 -11.27 -0.58
N GLU A 428 -28.78 -11.29 -0.99
CA GLU A 428 -29.83 -11.97 -0.24
C GLU A 428 -29.50 -13.45 0.01
N HIS A 429 -29.12 -14.20 -1.04
CA HIS A 429 -28.81 -15.61 -0.92
C HIS A 429 -27.51 -15.86 -0.16
N LEU A 430 -26.50 -15.01 -0.35
CA LEU A 430 -25.23 -15.09 0.38
C LEU A 430 -25.44 -14.90 1.90
N VAL A 431 -26.24 -13.88 2.27
CA VAL A 431 -26.58 -13.57 3.67
C VAL A 431 -27.36 -14.72 4.30
N ARG A 432 -28.30 -15.35 3.58
CA ARG A 432 -28.99 -16.56 4.07
C ARG A 432 -27.99 -17.66 4.40
N GLY A 433 -27.04 -17.90 3.49
CA GLY A 433 -25.96 -18.84 3.72
C GLY A 433 -25.16 -18.54 4.97
N PHE A 434 -24.80 -17.28 5.21
CA PHE A 434 -24.09 -16.83 6.40
C PHE A 434 -24.89 -17.11 7.67
N LEU A 435 -26.11 -16.62 7.75
CA LEU A 435 -26.98 -16.74 8.92
C LEU A 435 -27.23 -18.19 9.33
N GLY A 436 -27.36 -19.09 8.34
CA GLY A 436 -27.57 -20.54 8.56
C GLY A 436 -26.37 -21.26 9.18
N THR A 437 -25.22 -20.60 9.35
CA THR A 437 -24.03 -21.16 10.02
C THR A 437 -23.85 -20.66 11.45
N GLY A 438 -24.59 -19.65 11.85
CA GLY A 438 -24.47 -19.00 13.18
C GLY A 438 -23.54 -17.81 13.22
N ILE A 439 -23.00 -17.33 12.07
CA ILE A 439 -22.21 -16.09 12.03
C ILE A 439 -23.14 -14.86 12.00
N ASP A 440 -22.80 -13.82 12.73
CA ASP A 440 -23.53 -12.54 12.69
C ASP A 440 -23.14 -11.76 11.43
N VAL A 441 -24.13 -11.12 10.80
CA VAL A 441 -23.96 -10.37 9.56
C VAL A 441 -24.15 -8.89 9.77
N ILE A 442 -23.22 -8.08 9.27
CA ILE A 442 -23.35 -6.64 9.16
C ILE A 442 -23.39 -6.26 7.68
N ASP A 443 -24.58 -5.89 7.20
CA ASP A 443 -24.76 -5.44 5.82
C ASP A 443 -24.45 -3.93 5.73
N VAL A 444 -23.43 -3.60 4.95
CA VAL A 444 -23.02 -2.21 4.70
C VAL A 444 -23.64 -1.63 3.43
N GLY A 445 -24.53 -2.37 2.79
CA GLY A 445 -25.32 -1.89 1.65
C GLY A 445 -24.55 -1.87 0.33
N THR A 446 -24.90 -0.88 -0.49
CA THR A 446 -24.24 -0.65 -1.78
C THR A 446 -23.04 0.27 -1.57
N VAL A 447 -21.83 -0.28 -1.76
CA VAL A 447 -20.55 0.36 -1.45
C VAL A 447 -19.49 0.03 -2.50
N ALA A 448 -18.40 0.79 -2.50
CA ALA A 448 -17.16 0.42 -3.21
C ALA A 448 -16.39 -0.66 -2.44
N THR A 449 -15.58 -1.45 -3.14
CA THR A 449 -14.74 -2.50 -2.52
C THR A 449 -13.86 -1.98 -1.38
N PRO A 450 -13.14 -0.85 -1.52
CA PRO A 450 -12.35 -0.29 -0.41
C PRO A 450 -13.21 0.10 0.80
N MET A 451 -14.46 0.52 0.60
CA MET A 451 -15.37 0.83 1.71
C MET A 451 -15.74 -0.44 2.52
N LEU A 452 -15.90 -1.59 1.86
CA LEU A 452 -16.09 -2.86 2.57
C LEU A 452 -14.84 -3.23 3.37
N TYR A 453 -13.67 -3.14 2.77
CA TYR A 453 -12.42 -3.42 3.50
C TYR A 453 -12.24 -2.47 4.69
N PHE A 454 -12.53 -1.19 4.51
CA PHE A 454 -12.56 -0.22 5.60
C PHE A 454 -13.58 -0.63 6.69
N ALA A 455 -14.78 -1.04 6.29
CA ALA A 455 -15.80 -1.51 7.24
C ALA A 455 -15.30 -2.69 8.08
N CYS A 456 -14.57 -3.63 7.48
CA CYS A 456 -13.99 -4.78 8.20
C CYS A 456 -12.99 -4.33 9.30
N HIS A 457 -12.25 -3.26 9.06
CA HIS A 457 -11.35 -2.67 10.05
C HIS A 457 -12.10 -1.82 11.08
N HIS A 458 -12.95 -0.91 10.61
CA HIS A 458 -13.68 0.05 11.45
C HIS A 458 -14.67 -0.63 12.40
N LEU A 459 -15.44 -1.60 11.89
CA LEU A 459 -16.40 -2.38 12.67
C LEU A 459 -15.76 -3.58 13.39
N LYS A 460 -14.43 -3.78 13.21
CA LYS A 460 -13.63 -4.83 13.83
C LYS A 460 -14.14 -6.24 13.54
N THR A 461 -14.74 -6.46 12.39
CA THR A 461 -15.15 -7.79 11.96
C THR A 461 -13.96 -8.62 11.48
N GLY A 462 -12.92 -7.98 10.92
CA GLY A 462 -11.78 -8.62 10.27
C GLY A 462 -12.19 -9.57 9.13
N THR A 463 -13.47 -9.74 8.89
CA THR A 463 -14.04 -10.65 7.90
C THR A 463 -15.11 -9.94 7.09
N GLY A 464 -15.08 -10.08 5.77
CA GLY A 464 -16.05 -9.46 4.91
C GLY A 464 -16.09 -10.04 3.51
N VAL A 465 -17.22 -9.88 2.84
CA VAL A 465 -17.42 -10.29 1.45
C VAL A 465 -17.98 -9.13 0.65
N MET A 466 -17.27 -8.78 -0.42
CA MET A 466 -17.74 -7.84 -1.42
C MET A 466 -18.34 -8.58 -2.61
N ILE A 467 -19.57 -8.25 -2.93
CA ILE A 467 -20.29 -8.76 -4.11
C ILE A 467 -20.03 -7.80 -5.26
N THR A 468 -19.23 -8.23 -6.21
CA THR A 468 -18.80 -7.39 -7.33
C THR A 468 -18.29 -8.19 -8.52
N GLY A 469 -18.51 -7.66 -9.72
CA GLY A 469 -17.86 -8.11 -10.94
C GLY A 469 -16.62 -7.26 -11.28
N SER A 470 -16.22 -6.28 -10.43
CA SER A 470 -15.12 -5.34 -10.66
C SER A 470 -15.23 -4.68 -12.05
N HIS A 471 -14.19 -4.71 -12.85
CA HIS A 471 -14.13 -4.14 -14.20
C HIS A 471 -14.86 -4.97 -15.30
N HIS A 472 -15.45 -6.12 -14.96
CA HIS A 472 -16.13 -6.98 -15.95
C HIS A 472 -17.46 -6.38 -16.42
N PRO A 473 -17.97 -6.81 -17.60
CA PRO A 473 -19.28 -6.38 -18.10
C PRO A 473 -20.42 -6.61 -17.13
N ALA A 474 -21.57 -5.96 -17.36
CA ALA A 474 -22.75 -6.01 -16.49
C ALA A 474 -23.32 -7.41 -16.22
N ASN A 475 -23.11 -8.36 -17.16
CA ASN A 475 -23.56 -9.75 -17.05
C ASN A 475 -22.61 -10.65 -16.25
N HIS A 476 -21.63 -10.08 -15.53
CA HIS A 476 -20.72 -10.79 -14.63
C HIS A 476 -20.89 -10.30 -13.21
N ASN A 477 -20.64 -11.18 -12.25
CA ASN A 477 -20.56 -10.84 -10.83
C ASN A 477 -19.63 -11.82 -10.11
N GLY A 478 -19.47 -11.65 -8.80
CA GLY A 478 -18.61 -12.53 -7.99
C GLY A 478 -18.44 -12.07 -6.56
N PHE A 479 -17.45 -12.64 -5.87
CA PHE A 479 -17.21 -12.43 -4.45
C PHE A 479 -15.72 -12.24 -4.20
N LYS A 480 -15.33 -11.05 -3.67
CA LYS A 480 -14.01 -10.82 -3.07
C LYS A 480 -14.13 -11.11 -1.58
N ILE A 481 -13.26 -11.94 -1.04
CA ILE A 481 -13.44 -12.55 0.27
C ILE A 481 -12.25 -12.23 1.16
N MET A 482 -12.51 -11.68 2.34
CA MET A 482 -11.54 -11.47 3.40
C MET A 482 -11.98 -12.25 4.65
N VAL A 483 -11.07 -13.02 5.25
CA VAL A 483 -11.31 -13.78 6.49
C VAL A 483 -10.16 -13.55 7.45
N GLY A 484 -10.47 -13.05 8.65
CA GLY A 484 -9.48 -12.81 9.69
C GLY A 484 -8.41 -11.76 9.30
N GLY A 485 -8.79 -10.76 8.50
CA GLY A 485 -7.88 -9.70 8.01
C GLY A 485 -7.05 -10.10 6.77
N GLU A 486 -7.25 -11.29 6.22
CA GLU A 486 -6.52 -11.79 5.04
C GLU A 486 -7.45 -11.97 3.85
N THR A 487 -7.08 -11.42 2.70
CA THR A 487 -7.78 -11.69 1.43
C THR A 487 -7.49 -13.14 0.99
N LEU A 488 -8.53 -13.90 0.69
CA LEU A 488 -8.38 -15.30 0.27
C LEU A 488 -7.83 -15.39 -1.15
N CYS A 489 -6.84 -16.27 -1.36
CA CYS A 489 -6.27 -16.55 -2.69
C CYS A 489 -5.66 -17.96 -2.73
N GLY A 490 -5.40 -18.46 -3.95
CA GLY A 490 -4.76 -19.75 -4.19
C GLY A 490 -5.49 -20.92 -3.55
N GLU A 491 -4.75 -21.72 -2.79
CA GLU A 491 -5.25 -22.93 -2.13
C GLU A 491 -6.47 -22.66 -1.23
N ARG A 492 -6.61 -21.45 -0.68
CA ARG A 492 -7.75 -21.11 0.17
C ARG A 492 -9.05 -20.95 -0.62
N ILE A 493 -9.01 -20.45 -1.85
CA ILE A 493 -10.18 -20.45 -2.73
C ILE A 493 -10.51 -21.88 -3.18
N SER A 494 -9.51 -22.70 -3.46
CA SER A 494 -9.69 -24.12 -3.76
C SER A 494 -10.33 -24.86 -2.58
N ALA A 495 -9.90 -24.59 -1.34
CA ALA A 495 -10.49 -25.17 -0.13
C ALA A 495 -11.96 -24.76 0.06
N LEU A 496 -12.33 -23.50 -0.28
CA LEU A 496 -13.75 -23.11 -0.29
C LEU A 496 -14.56 -23.91 -1.30
N ARG A 497 -14.04 -24.13 -2.51
CA ARG A 497 -14.67 -24.99 -3.51
C ARG A 497 -14.90 -26.40 -2.98
N GLU A 498 -13.87 -27.03 -2.41
CA GLU A 498 -13.97 -28.36 -1.82
C GLU A 498 -15.01 -28.40 -0.70
N ARG A 499 -15.10 -27.33 0.11
CA ARG A 499 -16.12 -27.22 1.18
C ARG A 499 -17.53 -27.11 0.60
N VAL A 500 -17.72 -26.36 -0.49
CA VAL A 500 -19.02 -26.31 -1.20
C VAL A 500 -19.38 -27.67 -1.78
N GLU A 501 -18.45 -28.35 -2.46
CA GLU A 501 -18.66 -29.68 -3.08
C GLU A 501 -18.96 -30.74 -2.03
N SER A 502 -18.25 -30.72 -0.90
CA SER A 502 -18.42 -31.72 0.19
C SER A 502 -19.54 -31.34 1.17
N ARG A 503 -20.15 -30.15 1.04
CA ARG A 503 -21.22 -29.65 1.93
C ARG A 503 -20.84 -29.70 3.42
N ARG A 504 -19.57 -29.49 3.77
CA ARG A 504 -19.09 -29.47 5.16
C ARG A 504 -19.24 -28.05 5.73
N PHE A 505 -20.35 -27.80 6.38
CA PHE A 505 -20.69 -26.51 6.96
C PHE A 505 -20.92 -26.60 8.46
N THR A 506 -20.61 -25.48 9.15
CA THR A 506 -21.15 -25.26 10.50
C THR A 506 -22.64 -24.98 10.40
N GLU A 507 -23.37 -25.28 11.48
CA GLU A 507 -24.80 -25.00 11.58
C GLU A 507 -25.08 -24.13 12.79
N GLY A 508 -25.97 -23.17 12.66
CA GLY A 508 -26.31 -22.23 13.71
C GLY A 508 -27.31 -21.18 13.22
N GLN A 509 -27.60 -20.22 14.07
CA GLN A 509 -28.48 -19.10 13.76
C GLN A 509 -27.75 -17.82 14.11
N GLY A 510 -27.36 -17.05 13.08
CA GLY A 510 -26.74 -15.73 13.22
C GLY A 510 -27.76 -14.60 13.29
N SER A 511 -27.31 -13.42 13.71
CA SER A 511 -28.09 -12.19 13.66
C SER A 511 -27.74 -11.33 12.44
N TYR A 512 -28.70 -10.51 12.01
CA TYR A 512 -28.51 -9.56 10.89
C TYR A 512 -28.72 -8.13 11.35
N ARG A 513 -27.82 -7.24 10.96
CA ARG A 513 -28.00 -5.81 11.12
C ARG A 513 -27.41 -5.03 9.96
N VAL A 514 -27.91 -3.82 9.74
CA VAL A 514 -27.40 -2.87 8.74
C VAL A 514 -26.50 -1.86 9.42
N ALA A 515 -25.45 -1.41 8.73
CA ALA A 515 -24.59 -0.30 9.15
C ALA A 515 -24.25 0.60 7.95
N GLU A 516 -24.33 1.89 8.13
CA GLU A 516 -23.84 2.85 7.15
C GLU A 516 -22.37 3.14 7.41
N ILE A 517 -21.55 3.11 6.36
CA ILE A 517 -20.08 3.26 6.47
C ILE A 517 -19.54 4.46 5.67
N GLY A 518 -20.33 5.02 4.74
CA GLY A 518 -19.87 6.03 3.79
C GLY A 518 -19.28 7.27 4.44
N ALA A 519 -20.01 7.83 5.43
CA ALA A 519 -19.56 9.02 6.13
C ALA A 519 -18.28 8.79 6.96
N ASP A 520 -18.15 7.63 7.60
CA ASP A 520 -16.98 7.29 8.40
C ASP A 520 -15.74 7.03 7.51
N TYR A 521 -15.93 6.41 6.34
CA TYR A 521 -14.88 6.21 5.35
C TYR A 521 -14.37 7.55 4.79
N MET A 522 -15.26 8.43 4.35
CA MET A 522 -14.90 9.76 3.84
C MET A 522 -14.18 10.58 4.92
N ARG A 523 -14.68 10.55 6.15
CA ARG A 523 -14.03 11.23 7.29
C ARG A 523 -12.63 10.71 7.52
N ALA A 524 -12.43 9.40 7.54
CA ALA A 524 -11.12 8.80 7.76
C ALA A 524 -10.11 9.23 6.70
N ILE A 525 -10.53 9.36 5.43
CA ILE A 525 -9.67 9.90 4.35
C ILE A 525 -9.39 11.38 4.56
N CYS A 526 -10.44 12.19 4.84
CA CYS A 526 -10.27 13.63 5.02
C CYS A 526 -9.44 13.99 6.27
N ASP A 527 -9.47 13.16 7.31
CA ASP A 527 -8.65 13.34 8.52
C ASP A 527 -7.17 13.01 8.28
N ASP A 528 -6.87 12.12 7.30
CA ASP A 528 -5.51 11.70 6.96
C ASP A 528 -4.88 12.56 5.85
N ILE A 529 -5.64 13.01 4.86
CA ILE A 529 -5.16 13.64 3.63
C ILE A 529 -5.30 15.16 3.70
N LEU A 530 -4.20 15.86 3.43
CA LEU A 530 -4.18 17.32 3.38
C LEU A 530 -3.94 17.82 1.95
N VAL A 531 -4.95 18.43 1.35
CA VAL A 531 -4.85 19.09 0.03
C VAL A 531 -4.96 20.60 0.22
N GLU A 532 -3.82 21.29 0.19
CA GLU A 532 -3.80 22.77 0.38
C GLU A 532 -4.13 23.53 -0.91
N LYS A 533 -3.86 22.92 -2.07
CA LYS A 533 -4.10 23.50 -3.39
C LYS A 533 -5.48 23.10 -3.90
N ARG A 534 -6.25 24.08 -4.34
CA ARG A 534 -7.54 23.82 -4.98
C ARG A 534 -7.34 23.29 -6.40
N PHE A 535 -7.48 21.98 -6.58
CA PHE A 535 -7.45 21.34 -7.90
C PHE A 535 -8.83 21.34 -8.56
N LYS A 536 -8.85 21.56 -9.86
CA LYS A 536 -10.03 21.25 -10.68
C LYS A 536 -9.88 19.84 -11.24
N VAL A 537 -10.73 18.93 -10.79
CA VAL A 537 -10.64 17.50 -11.11
C VAL A 537 -11.86 17.03 -11.89
N VAL A 538 -11.66 16.27 -12.96
CA VAL A 538 -12.74 15.51 -13.60
C VAL A 538 -12.73 14.12 -13.04
N ILE A 539 -13.85 13.67 -12.45
CA ILE A 539 -13.97 12.34 -11.85
C ILE A 539 -14.88 11.50 -12.71
N ASP A 540 -14.34 10.41 -13.25
CA ASP A 540 -15.06 9.39 -14.01
C ASP A 540 -15.26 8.15 -13.15
N CYS A 541 -16.50 7.94 -12.70
CA CYS A 541 -16.89 6.74 -11.95
C CYS A 541 -17.31 5.57 -12.87
N GLY A 542 -17.35 5.74 -14.18
CA GLY A 542 -17.82 4.72 -15.13
C GLY A 542 -19.18 4.12 -14.76
N ASN A 543 -20.07 4.87 -14.09
CA ASN A 543 -21.34 4.42 -13.48
C ASN A 543 -21.17 3.35 -12.40
N GLY A 544 -19.93 3.11 -11.91
CA GLY A 544 -19.59 2.11 -10.89
C GLY A 544 -19.83 2.60 -9.46
N ALA A 545 -19.38 1.77 -8.52
CA ALA A 545 -19.61 1.95 -7.08
C ALA A 545 -18.90 3.19 -6.48
N ALA A 546 -17.86 3.73 -7.14
CA ALA A 546 -17.27 5.02 -6.74
C ALA A 546 -18.31 6.15 -6.68
N SER A 547 -19.39 6.06 -7.49
CA SER A 547 -20.46 7.07 -7.57
C SER A 547 -21.13 7.36 -6.22
N VAL A 548 -21.04 6.44 -5.25
CA VAL A 548 -21.69 6.61 -3.95
C VAL A 548 -20.95 7.61 -3.03
N VAL A 549 -19.66 7.84 -3.24
CA VAL A 549 -18.84 8.71 -2.35
C VAL A 549 -17.87 9.63 -3.09
N ALA A 550 -17.43 9.31 -4.31
CA ALA A 550 -16.28 9.99 -4.94
C ALA A 550 -16.48 11.49 -5.08
N VAL A 551 -17.62 11.94 -5.59
CA VAL A 551 -17.88 13.37 -5.80
C VAL A 551 -17.83 14.13 -4.48
N GLU A 552 -18.51 13.62 -3.46
CA GLU A 552 -18.57 14.24 -2.13
C GLU A 552 -17.19 14.22 -1.45
N LEU A 553 -16.48 13.11 -1.50
CA LEU A 553 -15.14 12.95 -0.92
C LEU A 553 -14.16 14.02 -1.46
N PHE A 554 -14.04 14.13 -2.79
CA PHE A 554 -13.11 15.09 -3.38
C PHE A 554 -13.56 16.55 -3.21
N GLN A 555 -14.85 16.81 -3.08
CA GLN A 555 -15.34 18.14 -2.68
C GLN A 555 -14.96 18.47 -1.22
N GLN A 556 -15.08 17.51 -0.29
CA GLN A 556 -14.64 17.68 1.09
C GLN A 556 -13.13 17.89 1.21
N LEU A 557 -12.32 17.27 0.32
CA LEU A 557 -10.89 17.53 0.18
C LEU A 557 -10.55 18.90 -0.45
N GLY A 558 -11.56 19.73 -0.79
CA GLY A 558 -11.36 21.09 -1.30
C GLY A 558 -11.23 21.19 -2.83
N CYS A 559 -11.46 20.12 -3.58
CA CYS A 559 -11.40 20.14 -5.04
C CYS A 559 -12.62 20.78 -5.71
N ASP A 560 -12.41 21.38 -6.88
CA ASP A 560 -13.45 21.77 -7.82
C ASP A 560 -13.78 20.57 -8.74
N VAL A 561 -14.83 19.82 -8.36
CA VAL A 561 -15.13 18.51 -8.98
C VAL A 561 -16.07 18.67 -10.17
N VAL A 562 -15.66 18.16 -11.32
CA VAL A 562 -16.50 17.96 -12.51
C VAL A 562 -16.87 16.47 -12.59
N PRO A 563 -18.12 16.08 -12.27
CA PRO A 563 -18.50 14.68 -12.29
C PRO A 563 -18.75 14.18 -13.73
N LEU A 564 -18.19 13.03 -14.07
CA LEU A 564 -18.39 12.30 -15.32
C LEU A 564 -18.87 10.88 -14.99
N PHE A 565 -20.06 10.50 -15.46
CA PHE A 565 -20.67 9.19 -15.21
C PHE A 565 -20.73 8.77 -13.73
N CYS A 566 -20.95 9.73 -12.83
CA CYS A 566 -21.04 9.54 -11.39
C CYS A 566 -22.47 9.24 -10.90
N THR A 567 -23.32 8.70 -11.74
CA THR A 567 -24.62 8.13 -11.37
C THR A 567 -24.49 6.62 -11.40
N LEU A 568 -24.76 5.96 -10.28
CA LEU A 568 -24.67 4.51 -10.17
C LEU A 568 -25.64 3.82 -11.12
N ASP A 569 -25.14 3.03 -12.07
CA ASP A 569 -25.93 2.24 -13.03
C ASP A 569 -25.17 0.96 -13.40
N GLY A 570 -25.58 -0.16 -12.82
CA GLY A 570 -24.94 -1.47 -13.02
C GLY A 570 -24.96 -2.03 -14.44
N ARG A 571 -25.58 -1.34 -15.40
CA ARG A 571 -25.54 -1.66 -16.84
C ARG A 571 -24.30 -1.06 -17.53
N PHE A 572 -23.62 -0.09 -16.88
CA PHE A 572 -22.46 0.63 -17.43
C PHE A 572 -22.73 1.23 -18.84
N PRO A 573 -23.72 2.11 -19.00
CA PRO A 573 -24.23 2.50 -20.33
C PRO A 573 -23.25 3.35 -21.15
N ASN A 574 -22.22 3.97 -20.53
CA ASN A 574 -21.34 4.91 -21.22
C ASN A 574 -20.06 4.26 -21.75
N HIS A 575 -19.38 3.49 -20.95
CA HIS A 575 -18.22 2.68 -21.32
C HIS A 575 -18.01 1.53 -20.31
N ALA A 576 -17.20 0.55 -20.66
CA ALA A 576 -16.82 -0.49 -19.72
C ALA A 576 -16.05 0.11 -18.52
N PRO A 577 -16.36 -0.28 -17.30
CA PRO A 577 -15.78 0.33 -16.09
C PRO A 577 -14.36 -0.17 -15.80
N ASP A 578 -13.46 0.00 -16.77
CA ASP A 578 -12.05 -0.44 -16.71
C ASP A 578 -11.12 0.70 -17.16
N PRO A 579 -10.48 1.43 -16.23
CA PRO A 579 -9.59 2.54 -16.55
C PRO A 579 -8.23 2.08 -17.12
N SER A 580 -7.91 0.79 -17.07
CA SER A 580 -6.68 0.26 -17.68
C SER A 580 -6.75 0.22 -19.21
N VAL A 581 -7.94 0.31 -19.79
CA VAL A 581 -8.17 0.30 -21.22
C VAL A 581 -8.24 1.74 -21.76
N PRO A 582 -7.29 2.21 -22.60
CA PRO A 582 -7.25 3.60 -23.07
C PRO A 582 -8.52 4.07 -23.78
N GLY A 583 -9.22 3.14 -24.44
CA GLY A 583 -10.48 3.41 -25.14
C GLY A 583 -11.60 3.91 -24.19
N ASN A 584 -11.60 3.49 -22.95
CA ASN A 584 -12.59 3.88 -21.94
C ASN A 584 -12.33 5.29 -21.37
N LEU A 585 -11.10 5.79 -21.48
CA LEU A 585 -10.70 7.11 -20.96
C LEU A 585 -10.92 8.26 -21.97
N ARG A 586 -11.41 7.98 -23.19
CA ARG A 586 -11.56 9.00 -24.23
C ARG A 586 -12.45 10.17 -23.82
N GLN A 587 -13.55 9.90 -23.13
CA GLN A 587 -14.47 10.96 -22.67
C GLN A 587 -13.86 11.74 -21.49
N LEU A 588 -13.16 11.07 -20.58
CA LEU A 588 -12.40 11.73 -19.52
C LEU A 588 -11.34 12.68 -20.09
N ILE A 589 -10.56 12.25 -21.10
CA ILE A 589 -9.56 13.10 -21.77
C ILE A 589 -10.23 14.32 -22.42
N ALA A 590 -11.35 14.11 -23.11
CA ALA A 590 -12.09 15.20 -23.77
C ALA A 590 -12.63 16.21 -22.74
N GLU A 591 -13.17 15.72 -21.61
CA GLU A 591 -13.73 16.58 -20.56
C GLU A 591 -12.65 17.33 -19.79
N VAL A 592 -11.50 16.70 -19.50
CA VAL A 592 -10.31 17.37 -18.92
C VAL A 592 -9.90 18.55 -19.78
N ALA A 593 -9.77 18.35 -21.10
CA ALA A 593 -9.40 19.41 -22.03
C ALA A 593 -10.48 20.50 -22.14
N ALA A 594 -11.76 20.11 -22.25
CA ALA A 594 -12.88 21.04 -22.38
C ALA A 594 -13.07 21.93 -21.13
N ARG A 595 -12.82 21.40 -19.94
CA ARG A 595 -12.95 22.12 -18.68
C ARG A 595 -11.68 22.85 -18.25
N GLY A 596 -10.55 22.59 -18.90
CA GLY A 596 -9.23 23.05 -18.44
C GLY A 596 -8.94 22.53 -17.03
N ALA A 597 -9.22 21.24 -16.81
CA ALA A 597 -9.00 20.62 -15.51
C ALA A 597 -7.51 20.29 -15.31
N ASP A 598 -7.06 20.29 -14.06
CA ASP A 598 -5.67 19.98 -13.69
C ASP A 598 -5.37 18.49 -13.87
N ILE A 599 -6.38 17.64 -13.65
CA ILE A 599 -6.26 16.19 -13.68
C ILE A 599 -7.61 15.51 -13.92
N GLY A 600 -7.60 14.38 -14.61
CA GLY A 600 -8.71 13.45 -14.72
C GLY A 600 -8.43 12.20 -13.88
N ILE A 601 -9.43 11.77 -13.11
CA ILE A 601 -9.38 10.62 -12.22
C ILE A 601 -10.49 9.65 -12.65
N ALA A 602 -10.12 8.39 -12.92
CA ALA A 602 -11.06 7.34 -13.29
C ALA A 602 -10.97 6.17 -12.32
N PHE A 603 -12.12 5.56 -12.02
CA PHE A 603 -12.24 4.36 -11.18
C PHE A 603 -12.83 3.20 -11.98
N ASP A 604 -12.51 1.98 -11.58
CA ASP A 604 -13.19 0.80 -12.12
C ASP A 604 -14.54 0.55 -11.42
N GLY A 605 -15.22 -0.51 -11.82
CA GLY A 605 -16.60 -0.77 -11.41
C GLY A 605 -16.85 -0.84 -9.91
N ASP A 606 -15.87 -1.22 -9.13
CA ASP A 606 -15.93 -1.28 -7.66
C ASP A 606 -14.87 -0.43 -6.95
N ALA A 607 -14.18 0.45 -7.70
CA ALA A 607 -13.28 1.50 -7.22
C ALA A 607 -12.03 1.03 -6.47
N ASP A 608 -11.56 -0.18 -6.71
CA ASP A 608 -10.29 -0.64 -6.18
C ASP A 608 -9.09 -0.39 -7.13
N ARG A 609 -9.37 0.20 -8.33
CA ARG A 609 -8.36 0.64 -9.29
C ARG A 609 -8.46 2.11 -9.58
N LEU A 610 -7.28 2.68 -9.89
CA LEU A 610 -7.09 4.09 -10.22
C LEU A 610 -6.53 4.24 -11.63
N GLY A 611 -7.18 5.07 -12.46
CA GLY A 611 -6.67 5.57 -13.72
C GLY A 611 -6.50 7.09 -13.68
N ILE A 612 -5.40 7.60 -14.22
CA ILE A 612 -5.08 9.04 -14.21
C ILE A 612 -4.84 9.55 -15.62
N VAL A 613 -5.41 10.73 -15.88
CA VAL A 613 -5.17 11.54 -17.08
C VAL A 613 -4.63 12.89 -16.66
N THR A 614 -3.51 13.33 -17.25
CA THR A 614 -2.94 14.66 -16.94
C THR A 614 -3.79 15.78 -17.51
N GLY A 615 -3.58 17.03 -17.05
CA GLY A 615 -4.21 18.22 -17.64
C GLY A 615 -3.93 18.39 -19.13
N ALA A 616 -2.83 17.85 -19.65
CA ALA A 616 -2.49 17.77 -21.06
C ALA A 616 -3.17 16.62 -21.83
N GLY A 617 -4.00 15.80 -21.18
CA GLY A 617 -4.73 14.67 -21.79
C GLY A 617 -3.90 13.38 -21.94
N ARG A 618 -2.74 13.26 -21.28
CA ARG A 618 -1.93 12.02 -21.31
C ARG A 618 -2.44 11.02 -20.28
N ILE A 619 -2.62 9.77 -20.71
CA ILE A 619 -2.90 8.64 -19.80
C ILE A 619 -1.61 8.26 -19.07
N ILE A 620 -1.70 8.05 -17.77
CA ILE A 620 -0.58 7.62 -16.91
C ILE A 620 -0.77 6.16 -16.55
N THR A 621 0.25 5.33 -16.84
CA THR A 621 0.25 3.94 -16.42
C THR A 621 0.46 3.80 -14.92
N ALA A 622 -0.12 2.77 -14.31
CA ALA A 622 -0.10 2.60 -12.85
C ALA A 622 1.32 2.40 -12.31
N ASP A 623 2.23 1.80 -13.06
CA ASP A 623 3.65 1.69 -12.66
C ASP A 623 4.36 3.06 -12.57
N ARG A 624 3.95 4.04 -13.39
CA ARG A 624 4.42 5.43 -13.27
C ARG A 624 3.82 6.12 -12.04
N LEU A 625 2.55 5.86 -11.73
CA LEU A 625 1.95 6.32 -10.47
C LEU A 625 2.66 5.71 -9.27
N MET A 626 2.98 4.42 -9.32
CA MET A 626 3.75 3.74 -8.27
C MET A 626 5.14 4.35 -8.07
N MET A 627 5.78 4.87 -9.13
CA MET A 627 7.06 5.59 -9.01
C MET A 627 6.90 6.90 -8.22
N ILE A 628 5.81 7.64 -8.44
CA ILE A 628 5.50 8.88 -7.72
C ILE A 628 5.22 8.56 -6.25
N PHE A 629 4.36 7.59 -5.97
CA PHE A 629 4.03 7.15 -4.62
C PHE A 629 5.23 6.60 -3.85
N ALA A 630 6.06 5.79 -4.52
CA ALA A 630 7.27 5.24 -3.90
C ALA A 630 8.30 6.33 -3.56
N ARG A 631 8.46 7.33 -4.43
CA ARG A 631 9.36 8.48 -4.18
C ARG A 631 8.90 9.29 -2.97
N ASP A 632 7.61 9.62 -2.89
CA ASP A 632 7.02 10.31 -1.75
C ASP A 632 7.16 9.51 -0.46
N LEU A 633 6.76 8.23 -0.49
CA LEU A 633 6.87 7.34 0.68
C LEU A 633 8.31 7.27 1.18
N LEU A 634 9.28 7.03 0.28
CA LEU A 634 10.68 6.84 0.66
C LEU A 634 11.37 8.12 1.14
N ALA A 635 10.85 9.29 0.78
CA ALA A 635 11.31 10.55 1.37
C ALA A 635 11.01 10.64 2.88
N HIS A 636 9.92 10.00 3.34
CA HIS A 636 9.47 10.02 4.74
C HIS A 636 9.76 8.70 5.49
N GLN A 637 9.89 7.58 4.75
CA GLN A 637 10.12 6.24 5.27
C GLN A 637 11.30 5.56 4.54
N PRO A 638 12.53 6.03 4.69
CA PRO A 638 13.72 5.42 4.09
C PRO A 638 13.85 3.94 4.52
N GLY A 639 14.22 3.08 3.60
CA GLY A 639 14.35 1.65 3.86
C GLY A 639 13.04 0.85 3.72
N ALA A 640 11.90 1.51 3.45
CA ALA A 640 10.64 0.80 3.30
C ALA A 640 10.64 -0.19 2.13
N ASP A 641 9.93 -1.29 2.33
CA ASP A 641 9.64 -2.25 1.28
C ASP A 641 8.50 -1.74 0.40
N VAL A 642 8.65 -1.93 -0.91
CA VAL A 642 7.62 -1.64 -1.91
C VAL A 642 7.38 -2.88 -2.77
N VAL A 643 6.15 -3.42 -2.73
CA VAL A 643 5.75 -4.60 -3.50
C VAL A 643 5.09 -4.17 -4.81
N PHE A 644 5.46 -4.78 -5.92
CA PHE A 644 4.83 -4.51 -7.22
C PHE A 644 4.82 -5.75 -8.12
N ASP A 645 3.88 -5.79 -9.07
CA ASP A 645 3.70 -6.96 -9.89
C ASP A 645 4.72 -7.05 -11.05
N VAL A 646 4.84 -8.26 -11.60
CA VAL A 646 5.78 -8.57 -12.70
C VAL A 646 5.55 -7.76 -13.98
N LYS A 647 4.39 -7.12 -14.14
CA LYS A 647 4.05 -6.28 -15.29
C LYS A 647 4.61 -4.86 -15.18
N CYS A 648 5.01 -4.42 -13.99
CA CYS A 648 5.56 -3.08 -13.78
C CYS A 648 6.92 -2.89 -14.47
N SER A 649 7.18 -1.63 -14.82
CA SER A 649 8.45 -1.19 -15.38
C SER A 649 9.65 -1.60 -14.52
N ARG A 650 10.78 -1.96 -15.16
CA ARG A 650 12.04 -2.18 -14.44
C ARG A 650 12.56 -0.91 -13.75
N ASP A 651 12.17 0.27 -14.28
CA ASP A 651 12.56 1.55 -13.74
C ASP A 651 11.96 1.80 -12.35
N LEU A 652 10.82 1.16 -12.02
CA LEU A 652 10.22 1.22 -10.69
C LEU A 652 11.17 0.60 -9.64
N ALA A 653 11.74 -0.57 -9.92
CA ALA A 653 12.71 -1.20 -9.02
C ALA A 653 13.98 -0.34 -8.85
N THR A 654 14.46 0.23 -9.95
CA THR A 654 15.63 1.12 -9.95
C THR A 654 15.37 2.39 -9.14
N LEU A 655 14.18 3.01 -9.32
CA LEU A 655 13.78 4.21 -8.60
C LEU A 655 13.67 3.92 -7.09
N ILE A 656 12.98 2.85 -6.70
CA ILE A 656 12.84 2.46 -5.29
C ILE A 656 14.22 2.29 -4.66
N SER A 657 15.13 1.55 -5.32
CA SER A 657 16.49 1.33 -4.81
C SER A 657 17.29 2.63 -4.71
N SER A 658 17.18 3.52 -5.70
CA SER A 658 17.90 4.80 -5.70
C SER A 658 17.42 5.78 -4.63
N HIS A 659 16.18 5.62 -4.14
CA HIS A 659 15.62 6.38 -3.01
C HIS A 659 15.76 5.65 -1.67
N GLY A 660 16.58 4.60 -1.62
CA GLY A 660 16.90 3.88 -0.39
C GLY A 660 15.82 2.89 0.07
N GLY A 661 14.84 2.55 -0.77
CA GLY A 661 13.84 1.52 -0.49
C GLY A 661 14.26 0.13 -0.98
N ARG A 662 13.49 -0.89 -0.59
CA ARG A 662 13.67 -2.25 -1.06
C ARG A 662 12.57 -2.66 -2.04
N PRO A 663 12.87 -2.83 -3.35
CA PRO A 663 11.89 -3.26 -4.34
C PRO A 663 11.63 -4.77 -4.22
N ILE A 664 10.36 -5.15 -4.20
CA ILE A 664 9.93 -6.54 -4.16
C ILE A 664 8.98 -6.79 -5.33
N MET A 665 9.51 -7.40 -6.41
CA MET A 665 8.69 -7.85 -7.53
C MET A 665 7.95 -9.13 -7.14
N TRP A 666 6.63 -9.19 -7.41
CA TRP A 666 5.80 -10.33 -7.06
C TRP A 666 4.86 -10.70 -8.19
N ARG A 667 4.11 -11.79 -8.03
CA ARG A 667 3.09 -12.24 -8.98
C ARG A 667 1.92 -11.27 -9.04
N SER A 668 1.26 -11.18 -10.22
CA SER A 668 0.08 -10.35 -10.42
C SER A 668 -1.14 -10.90 -9.70
N GLY A 669 -1.94 -10.00 -9.16
CA GLY A 669 -3.18 -10.25 -8.43
C GLY A 669 -3.19 -9.49 -7.10
N HIS A 670 -4.21 -8.63 -6.94
CA HIS A 670 -4.29 -7.73 -5.77
C HIS A 670 -4.23 -8.48 -4.42
N ALA A 671 -4.77 -9.69 -4.35
CA ALA A 671 -4.71 -10.52 -3.15
C ALA A 671 -3.28 -11.00 -2.86
N TRP A 672 -2.52 -11.37 -3.91
CA TRP A 672 -1.12 -11.76 -3.79
C TRP A 672 -0.22 -10.60 -3.38
N ILE A 673 -0.49 -9.41 -3.89
CA ILE A 673 0.21 -8.17 -3.49
C ILE A 673 -0.06 -7.89 -2.00
N LYS A 674 -1.34 -7.92 -1.56
CA LYS A 674 -1.72 -7.71 -0.15
C LYS A 674 -1.08 -8.75 0.78
N GLN A 675 -1.11 -10.03 0.40
CA GLN A 675 -0.46 -11.09 1.16
C GLN A 675 1.05 -10.82 1.29
N LYS A 676 1.71 -10.48 0.18
CA LYS A 676 3.15 -10.19 0.20
C LYS A 676 3.50 -8.97 1.04
N MET A 677 2.66 -7.94 1.02
CA MET A 677 2.81 -6.78 1.90
C MET A 677 2.70 -7.15 3.38
N GLN A 678 1.78 -8.07 3.74
CA GLN A 678 1.66 -8.55 5.11
C GLN A 678 2.90 -9.36 5.53
N GLU A 679 3.39 -10.26 4.67
CA GLU A 679 4.57 -11.09 4.92
C GLU A 679 5.85 -10.27 5.13
N THR A 680 6.05 -9.21 4.34
CA THR A 680 7.28 -8.41 4.34
C THR A 680 7.18 -7.17 5.23
N GLY A 681 5.98 -6.76 5.62
CA GLY A 681 5.75 -5.50 6.28
C GLY A 681 5.77 -4.28 5.34
N ALA A 682 5.70 -4.50 4.02
CA ALA A 682 5.76 -3.43 3.02
C ALA A 682 4.71 -2.35 3.26
N LEU A 683 5.10 -1.09 3.06
CA LEU A 683 4.27 0.09 3.29
C LEU A 683 3.51 0.55 2.05
N LEU A 684 3.92 0.11 0.87
CA LEU A 684 3.28 0.39 -0.42
C LEU A 684 3.26 -0.88 -1.25
N GLY A 685 2.14 -1.14 -1.90
CA GLY A 685 2.02 -2.19 -2.89
C GLY A 685 1.17 -1.75 -4.09
N GLY A 686 1.41 -2.35 -5.27
CA GLY A 686 0.57 -2.04 -6.41
C GLY A 686 0.79 -2.91 -7.63
N GLU A 687 -0.12 -2.77 -8.57
CA GLU A 687 -0.13 -3.50 -9.82
C GLU A 687 -0.19 -2.57 -11.03
N PHE A 688 0.31 -3.05 -12.15
CA PHE A 688 0.20 -2.34 -13.43
C PHE A 688 -1.27 -2.06 -13.85
N THR A 689 -2.23 -2.83 -13.33
CA THR A 689 -3.66 -2.69 -13.59
C THR A 689 -4.35 -1.60 -12.78
N GLY A 690 -3.63 -0.90 -11.90
CA GLY A 690 -4.18 0.26 -11.16
C GLY A 690 -4.55 -0.01 -9.71
N HIS A 691 -4.42 -1.23 -9.19
CA HIS A 691 -4.55 -1.50 -7.77
C HIS A 691 -3.37 -0.87 -7.02
N VAL A 692 -3.66 -0.07 -6.00
CA VAL A 692 -2.65 0.56 -5.14
C VAL A 692 -3.04 0.39 -3.68
N CYS A 693 -2.11 -0.15 -2.89
CA CYS A 693 -2.29 -0.46 -1.48
C CYS A 693 -1.32 0.37 -0.64
N PHE A 694 -1.80 1.23 0.23
CA PHE A 694 -1.01 1.98 1.20
C PHE A 694 -1.13 1.37 2.59
N ARG A 695 -0.01 1.20 3.30
CA ARG A 695 0.04 0.71 4.68
C ARG A 695 0.79 1.66 5.62
N ASP A 696 1.38 2.72 5.11
CA ASP A 696 2.08 3.74 5.92
C ASP A 696 1.12 4.53 6.82
N ARG A 697 -0.01 4.99 6.25
CA ARG A 697 -1.07 5.75 6.95
C ARG A 697 -2.47 5.18 6.71
N TRP A 698 -2.59 4.08 5.93
CA TRP A 698 -3.83 3.37 5.63
C TRP A 698 -3.73 1.89 6.01
N PHE A 699 -4.71 1.08 5.70
CA PHE A 699 -4.84 -0.27 6.23
C PHE A 699 -4.16 -1.36 5.36
N GLY A 700 -3.62 -1.02 4.19
CA GLY A 700 -2.89 -1.95 3.32
C GLY A 700 -3.76 -2.73 2.33
N PHE A 701 -5.00 -2.34 2.11
CA PHE A 701 -5.83 -2.85 1.04
C PHE A 701 -5.80 -1.92 -0.19
N ASP A 702 -6.22 -2.44 -1.35
CA ASP A 702 -6.33 -1.72 -2.61
C ASP A 702 -7.50 -0.74 -2.55
N ASP A 703 -7.18 0.55 -2.74
CA ASP A 703 -8.13 1.65 -2.61
C ASP A 703 -7.84 2.74 -3.64
N GLY A 704 -8.63 2.74 -4.72
CA GLY A 704 -8.49 3.74 -5.78
C GLY A 704 -8.83 5.15 -5.32
N LEU A 705 -9.80 5.30 -4.41
CA LEU A 705 -10.25 6.59 -3.88
C LEU A 705 -9.17 7.20 -2.97
N TYR A 706 -8.64 6.41 -2.04
CA TYR A 706 -7.54 6.85 -1.18
C TYR A 706 -6.25 7.13 -1.98
N ALA A 707 -5.91 6.27 -2.96
CA ALA A 707 -4.74 6.48 -3.81
C ALA A 707 -4.84 7.77 -4.63
N ALA A 708 -6.04 8.10 -5.15
CA ALA A 708 -6.27 9.38 -5.82
C ALA A 708 -6.13 10.57 -4.87
N ALA A 709 -6.64 10.48 -3.65
CA ALA A 709 -6.47 11.51 -2.62
C ALA A 709 -5.00 11.72 -2.24
N ARG A 710 -4.22 10.63 -2.05
CA ARG A 710 -2.76 10.67 -1.83
C ARG A 710 -2.02 11.32 -2.99
N LEU A 711 -2.43 11.09 -4.24
CA LEU A 711 -1.84 11.75 -5.39
C LEU A 711 -2.05 13.26 -5.34
N LEU A 712 -3.26 13.71 -5.02
CA LEU A 712 -3.56 15.15 -4.90
C LEU A 712 -2.79 15.79 -3.72
N GLU A 713 -2.62 15.08 -2.60
CA GLU A 713 -1.76 15.52 -1.49
C GLU A 713 -0.32 15.76 -1.94
N ILE A 714 0.29 14.80 -2.66
CA ILE A 714 1.65 14.91 -3.20
C ILE A 714 1.77 16.11 -4.16
N LEU A 715 0.82 16.24 -5.09
CA LEU A 715 0.83 17.37 -6.05
C LEU A 715 0.65 18.72 -5.35
N SER A 716 -0.12 18.76 -4.26
CA SER A 716 -0.33 19.95 -3.46
C SER A 716 0.92 20.33 -2.67
N ALA A 717 1.53 19.38 -1.97
CA ALA A 717 2.71 19.60 -1.14
C ALA A 717 3.92 20.08 -1.94
N GLU A 718 4.08 19.58 -3.17
CA GLU A 718 5.18 20.00 -4.07
C GLU A 718 4.82 21.21 -4.96
N ASP A 719 3.64 21.81 -4.80
CA ASP A 719 3.07 22.84 -5.72
C ASP A 719 3.26 22.49 -7.19
N SER A 720 3.03 21.24 -7.53
CA SER A 720 3.36 20.59 -8.79
C SER A 720 2.10 20.21 -9.58
N ASN A 721 2.30 19.73 -10.80
CA ASN A 721 1.28 19.08 -11.61
C ASN A 721 1.80 17.73 -12.14
N MET A 722 0.89 16.91 -12.68
CA MET A 722 1.25 15.57 -13.16
C MET A 722 2.32 15.56 -14.24
N ASP A 723 2.33 16.55 -15.15
CA ASP A 723 3.32 16.61 -16.22
C ASP A 723 4.73 16.90 -15.70
N ALA A 724 4.84 17.74 -14.67
CA ALA A 724 6.10 18.02 -13.97
C ALA A 724 6.60 16.79 -13.21
N GLN A 725 5.70 16.05 -12.54
CA GLN A 725 6.04 14.80 -11.86
C GLN A 725 6.62 13.76 -12.83
N LEU A 726 6.01 13.63 -14.00
CA LEU A 726 6.43 12.68 -15.03
C LEU A 726 7.74 13.07 -15.73
N ALA A 727 8.03 14.37 -15.85
CA ALA A 727 9.27 14.83 -16.47
C ALA A 727 10.52 14.38 -15.69
N GLY A 728 10.39 14.16 -14.37
CA GLY A 728 11.46 13.64 -13.50
C GLY A 728 11.63 12.11 -13.53
N LEU A 729 10.76 11.37 -14.22
CA LEU A 729 10.82 9.91 -14.29
C LEU A 729 11.60 9.44 -15.54
N PRO A 730 12.23 8.25 -15.48
CA PRO A 730 12.87 7.64 -16.63
C PRO A 730 11.91 7.54 -17.82
N GLN A 731 12.43 7.72 -19.02
CA GLN A 731 11.63 7.64 -20.27
C GLN A 731 11.96 6.33 -20.98
N THR A 732 10.97 5.44 -21.08
CA THR A 732 11.07 4.17 -21.80
C THR A 732 9.91 4.03 -22.77
N VAL A 733 10.10 3.21 -23.79
CA VAL A 733 9.06 2.82 -24.74
C VAL A 733 8.45 1.51 -24.28
N SER A 734 7.13 1.45 -24.14
CA SER A 734 6.45 0.22 -23.70
C SER A 734 5.16 -0.04 -24.47
N THR A 735 4.78 -1.30 -24.53
CA THR A 735 3.46 -1.70 -25.03
C THR A 735 2.40 -1.60 -23.93
N PRO A 736 1.12 -1.47 -24.28
CA PRO A 736 0.06 -1.91 -23.39
C PRO A 736 0.15 -3.42 -23.14
N GLU A 737 -0.68 -3.96 -22.25
CA GLU A 737 -0.81 -5.41 -22.12
C GLU A 737 -1.47 -5.98 -23.41
N LEU A 738 -0.78 -6.88 -24.07
CA LEU A 738 -1.18 -7.50 -25.33
C LEU A 738 -1.73 -8.89 -25.03
N MET A 739 -2.96 -9.18 -25.52
CA MET A 739 -3.64 -10.43 -25.21
C MET A 739 -3.53 -11.41 -26.38
N ILE A 740 -3.03 -12.61 -26.09
CA ILE A 740 -2.98 -13.76 -27.02
C ILE A 740 -4.14 -14.67 -26.64
N PRO A 741 -5.20 -14.78 -27.45
CA PRO A 741 -6.34 -15.65 -27.15
C PRO A 741 -5.91 -17.11 -27.06
N VAL A 742 -6.27 -17.76 -25.95
CA VAL A 742 -6.06 -19.19 -25.70
C VAL A 742 -7.30 -19.71 -24.96
N PRO A 743 -7.83 -20.90 -25.33
CA PRO A 743 -8.96 -21.47 -24.60
C PRO A 743 -8.67 -21.59 -23.09
N GLU A 744 -9.68 -21.34 -22.27
CA GLU A 744 -9.54 -21.31 -20.80
C GLU A 744 -8.97 -22.64 -20.26
N ASN A 745 -9.40 -23.75 -20.81
CA ASN A 745 -8.96 -25.09 -20.43
C ASN A 745 -7.54 -25.46 -20.91
N GLU A 746 -6.92 -24.68 -21.80
CA GLU A 746 -5.61 -24.96 -22.38
C GLU A 746 -4.53 -23.96 -21.92
N LYS A 747 -4.93 -22.78 -21.43
CA LYS A 747 -4.00 -21.69 -21.20
C LYS A 747 -2.89 -22.01 -20.19
N PHE A 748 -3.21 -22.77 -19.15
CA PHE A 748 -2.22 -23.17 -18.15
C PHE A 748 -1.24 -24.21 -18.69
N ASP A 749 -1.71 -25.20 -19.46
CA ASP A 749 -0.86 -26.21 -20.12
C ASP A 749 0.05 -25.57 -21.16
N VAL A 750 -0.45 -24.55 -21.89
CA VAL A 750 0.35 -23.78 -22.83
C VAL A 750 1.41 -22.96 -22.08
N MET A 751 1.03 -22.35 -20.95
CA MET A 751 1.97 -21.54 -20.15
C MET A 751 3.06 -22.41 -19.49
N GLU A 752 2.71 -23.57 -18.96
CA GLU A 752 3.68 -24.53 -18.40
C GLU A 752 4.74 -24.92 -19.44
N ARG A 753 4.33 -25.25 -20.67
CA ARG A 753 5.28 -25.53 -21.75
C ARG A 753 6.17 -24.33 -22.08
N ILE A 754 5.66 -23.11 -22.01
CA ILE A 754 6.41 -21.88 -22.21
C ILE A 754 7.42 -21.71 -21.08
N GLU A 755 6.99 -21.87 -19.84
CA GLU A 755 7.85 -21.76 -18.66
C GLU A 755 9.01 -22.77 -18.68
N GLU A 756 8.75 -24.00 -19.12
CA GLU A 756 9.79 -25.04 -19.22
C GLU A 756 10.82 -24.76 -20.33
N LYS A 757 10.35 -24.32 -21.51
CA LYS A 757 11.15 -24.36 -22.74
C LYS A 757 11.63 -22.99 -23.22
N MET A 758 11.07 -21.90 -22.70
CA MET A 758 11.41 -20.56 -23.15
C MET A 758 12.74 -20.11 -22.52
N MET A 759 13.72 -19.88 -23.38
CA MET A 759 15.08 -19.44 -22.98
C MET A 759 15.62 -18.39 -23.96
N PRO A 760 15.09 -17.17 -23.98
CA PRO A 760 15.54 -16.11 -24.88
C PRO A 760 17.05 -15.85 -24.72
N PRO A 761 17.84 -15.88 -25.79
CA PRO A 761 19.29 -15.69 -25.70
C PRO A 761 19.63 -14.29 -25.22
N GLY A 762 20.62 -14.19 -24.33
CA GLY A 762 21.09 -12.92 -23.76
C GLY A 762 20.21 -12.29 -22.72
N SER A 763 19.23 -13.04 -22.18
CA SER A 763 18.34 -12.57 -21.13
C SER A 763 18.59 -13.25 -19.80
N ARG A 764 18.21 -12.57 -18.71
CA ARG A 764 18.02 -13.15 -17.39
C ARG A 764 16.54 -13.41 -17.16
N LEU A 765 16.19 -14.63 -16.77
CA LEU A 765 14.79 -15.02 -16.59
C LEU A 765 14.31 -14.84 -15.15
N ASN A 766 13.09 -14.32 -15.03
CA ASN A 766 12.28 -14.35 -13.81
C ASN A 766 11.02 -15.17 -14.12
N ARG A 767 10.74 -16.20 -13.30
CA ARG A 767 9.59 -17.12 -13.44
C ARG A 767 8.63 -17.04 -12.26
N ILE A 768 8.51 -15.90 -11.64
CA ILE A 768 7.64 -15.72 -10.47
C ILE A 768 6.15 -15.76 -10.86
N ASP A 769 5.83 -15.34 -12.10
CA ASP A 769 4.49 -15.36 -12.69
C ASP A 769 4.62 -15.35 -14.21
N GLY A 770 4.68 -16.52 -14.83
CA GLY A 770 5.03 -16.71 -16.23
C GLY A 770 6.52 -16.54 -16.50
N VAL A 771 6.88 -16.05 -17.69
CA VAL A 771 8.27 -15.83 -18.10
C VAL A 771 8.53 -14.36 -18.40
N ARG A 772 9.24 -13.69 -17.51
CA ARG A 772 9.78 -12.36 -17.73
C ARG A 772 11.27 -12.47 -18.07
N ALA A 773 11.65 -12.05 -19.28
CA ALA A 773 13.02 -12.05 -19.77
C ALA A 773 13.59 -10.64 -19.77
N GLU A 774 14.59 -10.40 -18.91
CA GLU A 774 15.29 -9.13 -18.75
C GLU A 774 16.53 -9.09 -19.66
N PHE A 775 16.62 -8.11 -20.54
CA PHE A 775 17.78 -7.80 -21.38
C PHE A 775 18.48 -6.55 -20.86
N SER A 776 19.65 -6.23 -21.39
CA SER A 776 20.41 -5.02 -21.01
C SER A 776 19.63 -3.73 -21.27
N ASP A 777 18.83 -3.68 -22.33
CA ASP A 777 18.13 -2.52 -22.88
C ASP A 777 16.59 -2.62 -22.83
N GLY A 778 16.04 -3.59 -22.09
CA GLY A 778 14.58 -3.75 -21.95
C GLY A 778 14.19 -5.12 -21.42
N TRP A 779 12.91 -5.41 -21.46
CA TRP A 779 12.37 -6.70 -21.01
C TRP A 779 11.10 -7.07 -21.78
N GLY A 780 10.74 -8.35 -21.76
CA GLY A 780 9.48 -8.87 -22.23
C GLY A 780 8.89 -9.88 -21.25
N LEU A 781 7.57 -9.95 -21.21
CA LEU A 781 6.81 -10.85 -20.32
C LEU A 781 5.77 -11.60 -21.14
N VAL A 782 5.59 -12.89 -20.82
CA VAL A 782 4.41 -13.69 -21.17
C VAL A 782 3.92 -14.44 -19.94
N ARG A 783 2.60 -14.39 -19.68
CA ARG A 783 1.99 -15.02 -18.51
C ARG A 783 0.54 -15.45 -18.78
N ALA A 784 0.01 -16.39 -18.03
CA ALA A 784 -1.42 -16.71 -18.09
C ALA A 784 -2.24 -15.57 -17.46
N SER A 785 -3.31 -15.14 -18.14
CA SER A 785 -4.26 -14.17 -17.54
C SER A 785 -5.13 -14.88 -16.51
N ASN A 786 -5.27 -14.27 -15.30
CA ASN A 786 -6.17 -14.78 -14.27
C ASN A 786 -7.65 -14.43 -14.55
N THR A 787 -7.90 -13.41 -15.36
CA THR A 787 -9.25 -12.85 -15.58
C THR A 787 -9.85 -13.16 -16.93
N SER A 788 -9.05 -13.64 -17.90
CA SER A 788 -9.47 -13.90 -19.29
C SER A 788 -8.87 -15.16 -19.86
N ALA A 789 -9.53 -15.71 -20.88
CA ALA A 789 -9.08 -16.86 -21.67
C ALA A 789 -7.97 -16.44 -22.65
N ALA A 790 -6.81 -16.07 -22.12
CA ALA A 790 -5.69 -15.54 -22.88
C ALA A 790 -4.36 -15.65 -22.13
N LEU A 791 -3.24 -15.54 -22.87
CA LEU A 791 -1.96 -15.16 -22.30
C LEU A 791 -1.76 -13.64 -22.45
N GLY A 792 -1.31 -12.99 -21.41
CA GLY A 792 -0.91 -11.57 -21.42
C GLY A 792 0.56 -11.42 -21.75
N CYS A 793 0.89 -10.50 -22.67
CA CYS A 793 2.27 -10.13 -22.96
C CYS A 793 2.46 -8.63 -22.74
N ARG A 794 3.63 -8.23 -22.26
CA ARG A 794 4.04 -6.83 -22.17
C ARG A 794 5.53 -6.70 -22.45
N PHE A 795 5.91 -5.60 -23.11
CA PHE A 795 7.29 -5.30 -23.47
C PHE A 795 7.63 -3.87 -23.11
N GLU A 796 8.88 -3.65 -22.72
CA GLU A 796 9.42 -2.32 -22.45
C GLU A 796 10.90 -2.28 -22.81
N ALA A 797 11.35 -1.18 -23.40
CA ALA A 797 12.75 -1.00 -23.77
C ALA A 797 13.17 0.48 -23.76
N GLU A 798 14.47 0.72 -23.83
CA GLU A 798 15.05 2.07 -23.90
C GLU A 798 14.82 2.76 -25.24
N SER A 799 14.48 1.99 -26.30
CA SER A 799 14.23 2.51 -27.64
C SER A 799 13.26 1.64 -28.42
N GLU A 800 12.63 2.20 -29.45
CA GLU A 800 11.76 1.45 -30.39
C GLU A 800 12.52 0.29 -31.07
N ALA A 801 13.79 0.46 -31.42
CA ALA A 801 14.62 -0.58 -32.01
C ALA A 801 14.86 -1.76 -31.05
N ALA A 802 15.14 -1.47 -29.78
CA ALA A 802 15.28 -2.48 -28.75
C ALA A 802 13.95 -3.19 -28.48
N LEU A 803 12.84 -2.44 -28.44
CA LEU A 803 11.49 -2.97 -28.25
C LEU A 803 11.15 -3.98 -29.37
N ALA A 804 11.34 -3.57 -30.64
CA ALA A 804 11.07 -4.42 -31.79
C ALA A 804 11.95 -5.70 -31.79
N ARG A 805 13.22 -5.59 -31.40
CA ARG A 805 14.14 -6.72 -31.26
C ARG A 805 13.64 -7.70 -30.18
N ILE A 806 13.26 -7.20 -29.00
CA ILE A 806 12.78 -8.04 -27.90
C ILE A 806 11.48 -8.75 -28.33
N GLN A 807 10.56 -8.05 -28.96
CA GLN A 807 9.33 -8.64 -29.53
C GLN A 807 9.68 -9.72 -30.58
N GLY A 808 10.68 -9.49 -31.42
CA GLY A 808 11.18 -10.48 -32.37
C GLY A 808 11.66 -11.77 -31.72
N VAL A 809 12.45 -11.65 -30.65
CA VAL A 809 12.92 -12.80 -29.84
C VAL A 809 11.75 -13.57 -29.23
N PHE A 810 10.77 -12.86 -28.65
CA PHE A 810 9.57 -13.51 -28.10
C PHE A 810 8.71 -14.18 -29.18
N ARG A 811 8.61 -13.58 -30.37
CA ARG A 811 7.88 -14.16 -31.50
C ARG A 811 8.53 -15.46 -31.96
N GLU A 812 9.83 -15.51 -32.04
CA GLU A 812 10.60 -16.73 -32.41
C GLU A 812 10.42 -17.83 -31.35
N GLU A 813 10.61 -17.51 -30.08
CA GLU A 813 10.49 -18.48 -28.97
C GLU A 813 9.08 -19.03 -28.87
N LEU A 814 8.06 -18.16 -28.85
CA LEU A 814 6.65 -18.56 -28.76
C LEU A 814 6.20 -19.36 -30.00
N GLY A 815 6.66 -18.96 -31.20
CA GLY A 815 6.39 -19.71 -32.44
C GLY A 815 7.01 -21.11 -32.46
N ARG A 816 8.18 -21.27 -31.83
CA ARG A 816 8.84 -22.57 -31.66
C ARG A 816 8.14 -23.47 -30.64
N ILE A 817 7.66 -22.89 -29.49
CA ILE A 817 7.12 -23.65 -28.35
C ILE A 817 5.63 -23.94 -28.53
N ALA A 818 4.89 -22.99 -29.05
CA ALA A 818 3.44 -23.04 -29.24
C ALA A 818 3.02 -22.45 -30.62
N PRO A 819 3.28 -23.16 -31.73
CA PRO A 819 3.14 -22.66 -33.10
C PRO A 819 1.70 -22.31 -33.49
N GLY A 820 0.70 -22.69 -32.68
CA GLY A 820 -0.73 -22.35 -32.91
C GLY A 820 -1.16 -20.99 -32.38
N LEU A 821 -0.28 -20.24 -31.67
CA LEU A 821 -0.61 -18.95 -31.08
C LEU A 821 -0.65 -17.85 -32.17
N THR A 822 -1.71 -17.04 -32.15
CA THR A 822 -1.78 -15.82 -32.97
C THR A 822 -1.23 -14.64 -32.15
N LEU A 823 -0.03 -14.20 -32.50
CA LEU A 823 0.70 -13.15 -31.74
C LEU A 823 0.28 -11.76 -32.24
N PRO A 824 -0.13 -10.82 -31.36
CA PRO A 824 -0.57 -9.46 -31.72
C PRO A 824 0.59 -8.45 -31.84
N PHE A 825 1.84 -8.90 -31.91
CA PHE A 825 3.05 -8.07 -31.97
C PHE A 825 4.09 -8.60 -32.93
#